data_2863265e66511a3212b9165dec41d56b
#
_entry.id   2863265e66511a3212b9165dec41d56b
#
_cell.length_a   1.000
_cell.length_b   1.000
_cell.length_c   1.000
_cell.angle_alpha   90.00
_cell.angle_beta   90.00
_cell.angle_gamma   90.00
#
_symmetry.space_group_name_H-M   'P 1'
#
loop_
_entity.id
_entity.type
_entity.pdbx_description
1 polymer ?
#
loop_
_entity_poly.entity_id
_entity_poly.type
_entity_poly.pdbx_seq_one_letter_code
_entity_poly.pdbx_strand_id
1 'polypeptide(L)'
;MSRFFIGLFVFLLTGNGFAQQLATARDTITVIENGKTLKMPWANGINYSNASNLDVNYDGIKDLVLYDRVNHINTGRFRCFIKTGPAGSTTYSFAPELSYYFPTVYNWGVFYDYNCDGREDLFCSTNSGIKVFRNEGTPANPVHFVLFKTILMSDYNPGATPFMGNIYASPVGVPGITDVDNDGDLDILGFSSQGVFIEYHQNMSKELYNTCDSLVFEYRDYCWGKFSESSCGISLNQCSPAPPAVFNSTNIDGKTYHNGACLTCLDSDGDGDKDLILGDISCNHVQYAYNIGTASAALIGDSTMMYPNFPAKNNTTRIQLNIFPCAYYVDVDGDNKKDLIATPSAFGSENYKSVWYYNNSSNTSTVNFQFVKNNFLQEEMIEVGQNAFPLIMDENADGKPDLLLGTYGFYTGNTLVSRLTLYRNIGSLSQPVFSLITQDYAALSAQGLFHLIPSAGDIDNDGDIDLVMGNSTGQIHWLENTAGAGNPCNFTVFKNNPFGFTTSSAEAAPQLYDIDLDGKLDLLIGMKNGRIAYYRNTGTAATPGYSLITNTFGNVNVQGNPSIYGIDGYAVPYFFNDGAGTKLLVGSISGTIFYYDVPANIAQNFVLVNPSVNNYNEGAQSAPFFVDVNNDGKRDLFLGNAGGGLSFFSSASPFVSLQEVDGTTLDQKVSIYPNPTSGQLNVQINALEFESVCLQVFDMSGRALNQVKSDANEFSVDVRELPAGLYMLKLQIKNKATQREVYKKVLKTE
;
A
#
# COMPACT_ATOMS: atom_id res chain seq x y z
N MET A 1 -31.95 -49.45 -51.18
CA MET A 1 -30.51 -49.55 -51.00
C MET A 1 -29.99 -48.22 -50.48
N SER A 2 -29.89 -48.10 -49.17
CA SER A 2 -29.48 -46.89 -48.45
C SER A 2 -27.95 -47.00 -48.16
N ARG A 3 -27.17 -46.04 -48.62
CA ARG A 3 -25.75 -45.94 -48.29
C ARG A 3 -25.59 -44.92 -47.15
N PHE A 4 -25.19 -45.42 -45.98
CA PHE A 4 -24.71 -44.62 -44.88
C PHE A 4 -23.32 -44.06 -45.19
N PHE A 5 -23.17 -42.75 -45.10
CA PHE A 5 -21.90 -42.06 -45.04
C PHE A 5 -21.52 -41.88 -43.57
N ILE A 6 -20.47 -42.55 -43.11
CA ILE A 6 -19.82 -42.33 -41.82
C ILE A 6 -18.88 -41.16 -42.00
N GLY A 7 -19.22 -39.99 -41.51
CA GLY A 7 -18.31 -38.84 -41.39
C GLY A 7 -17.36 -39.03 -40.22
N LEU A 8 -16.08 -39.18 -40.51
CA LEU A 8 -15.01 -39.20 -39.48
C LEU A 8 -14.77 -37.75 -39.01
N PHE A 9 -15.31 -37.40 -37.83
CA PHE A 9 -14.94 -36.16 -37.15
C PHE A 9 -13.58 -36.37 -36.49
N VAL A 10 -12.53 -35.81 -37.10
CA VAL A 10 -11.23 -35.65 -36.47
C VAL A 10 -11.35 -34.46 -35.51
N PHE A 11 -11.48 -34.72 -34.21
CA PHE A 11 -11.27 -33.73 -33.18
C PHE A 11 -9.77 -33.40 -33.15
N LEU A 12 -9.39 -32.28 -33.72
CA LEU A 12 -8.15 -31.62 -33.41
C LEU A 12 -8.24 -31.17 -31.95
N LEU A 13 -7.65 -31.93 -31.06
CA LEU A 13 -7.27 -31.49 -29.73
C LEU A 13 -6.21 -30.40 -29.92
N THR A 14 -6.65 -29.16 -30.02
CA THR A 14 -5.78 -28.02 -29.77
C THR A 14 -5.44 -28.13 -28.28
N GLY A 15 -4.24 -28.57 -27.98
CA GLY A 15 -3.68 -28.49 -26.65
C GLY A 15 -3.72 -27.01 -26.22
N ASN A 16 -4.64 -26.67 -25.35
CA ASN A 16 -4.54 -25.45 -24.60
C ASN A 16 -3.25 -25.57 -23.79
N GLY A 17 -2.18 -24.95 -24.28
CA GLY A 17 -1.02 -24.68 -23.47
C GLY A 17 -1.54 -23.91 -22.25
N PHE A 18 -1.50 -24.54 -21.09
CA PHE A 18 -1.77 -23.84 -19.84
C PHE A 18 -0.79 -22.68 -19.79
N ALA A 19 -1.29 -21.46 -19.93
CA ALA A 19 -0.52 -20.30 -19.58
C ALA A 19 0.07 -20.58 -18.19
N GLN A 20 1.37 -20.50 -18.08
CA GLN A 20 2.06 -20.74 -16.82
C GLN A 20 1.51 -19.74 -15.85
N GLN A 21 0.68 -20.21 -14.93
CA GLN A 21 0.05 -19.37 -13.92
C GLN A 21 1.22 -18.79 -13.12
N LEU A 22 1.37 -17.47 -13.11
CA LEU A 22 2.29 -16.75 -12.24
C LEU A 22 1.79 -16.92 -10.79
N ALA A 23 1.75 -18.17 -10.32
CA ALA A 23 1.37 -18.52 -8.97
C ALA A 23 2.57 -18.22 -8.09
N THR A 24 2.59 -17.03 -7.58
CA THR A 24 3.63 -16.56 -6.70
C THR A 24 3.02 -16.40 -5.32
N ALA A 25 3.45 -17.25 -4.39
CA ALA A 25 3.16 -17.05 -2.97
C ALA A 25 4.01 -15.89 -2.47
N ARG A 26 3.43 -15.02 -1.61
CA ARG A 26 4.29 -14.09 -0.88
C ARG A 26 5.34 -14.88 -0.12
N ASP A 27 6.56 -14.41 -0.21
CA ASP A 27 7.71 -15.03 0.41
C ASP A 27 8.65 -13.96 0.96
N THR A 28 9.69 -14.37 1.60
CA THR A 28 10.66 -13.47 2.22
C THR A 28 12.08 -13.92 1.91
N ILE A 29 12.87 -12.97 1.45
CA ILE A 29 14.34 -13.09 1.40
C ILE A 29 14.86 -12.21 2.56
N THR A 30 15.85 -12.72 3.28
CA THR A 30 16.49 -11.97 4.35
C THR A 30 17.18 -10.72 3.80
N VAL A 31 16.90 -9.57 4.41
CA VAL A 31 17.54 -8.29 4.07
C VAL A 31 18.24 -7.71 5.30
N ILE A 32 19.46 -7.22 5.11
CA ILE A 32 20.30 -6.64 6.14
C ILE A 32 20.64 -5.21 5.77
N GLU A 33 20.35 -4.28 6.67
CA GLU A 33 20.76 -2.89 6.54
C GLU A 33 21.54 -2.43 7.78
N ASN A 34 22.71 -1.85 7.58
CA ASN A 34 23.58 -1.35 8.64
C ASN A 34 23.85 -2.41 9.75
N GLY A 35 23.96 -3.68 9.36
CA GLY A 35 24.18 -4.81 10.27
C GLY A 35 22.93 -5.31 11.02
N LYS A 36 21.75 -4.75 10.75
CA LYS A 36 20.46 -5.16 11.30
C LYS A 36 19.66 -5.94 10.27
N THR A 37 19.15 -7.11 10.63
CA THR A 37 18.18 -7.84 9.82
C THR A 37 16.82 -7.13 9.89
N LEU A 38 16.26 -6.79 8.75
CA LEU A 38 14.93 -6.19 8.67
C LEU A 38 13.86 -7.25 8.98
N LYS A 39 12.84 -6.86 9.75
CA LYS A 39 11.74 -7.78 10.12
C LYS A 39 10.67 -7.90 9.04
N MET A 40 10.45 -6.84 8.27
CA MET A 40 9.40 -6.74 7.25
C MET A 40 9.96 -6.17 5.94
N PRO A 41 11.05 -6.73 5.39
CA PRO A 41 11.76 -6.09 4.27
C PRO A 41 10.88 -5.84 3.06
N TRP A 42 9.86 -6.69 2.84
CA TRP A 42 8.99 -6.68 1.67
C TRP A 42 7.62 -6.03 1.95
N ALA A 43 7.58 -5.05 2.86
CA ALA A 43 6.33 -4.41 3.28
C ALA A 43 5.95 -3.16 2.47
N ASN A 44 6.48 -2.97 1.27
CA ASN A 44 6.05 -1.97 0.26
C ASN A 44 6.35 -0.49 0.53
N GLY A 45 7.13 -0.13 1.56
CA GLY A 45 7.39 1.27 1.92
C GLY A 45 6.16 2.02 2.49
N ILE A 46 6.36 3.21 3.04
CA ILE A 46 5.30 4.06 3.61
C ILE A 46 5.62 5.52 3.31
N ASN A 47 4.65 6.26 2.74
CA ASN A 47 4.85 7.66 2.41
C ASN A 47 3.94 8.62 3.22
N TYR A 48 2.66 8.73 2.84
CA TYR A 48 1.73 9.76 3.36
C TYR A 48 0.55 9.08 4.04
N SER A 49 0.64 8.79 5.34
CA SER A 49 -0.33 7.89 5.98
C SER A 49 -1.15 8.55 7.10
N ASN A 50 -2.38 8.06 7.25
CA ASN A 50 -3.18 8.31 8.45
C ASN A 50 -3.06 7.08 9.35
N ALA A 51 -2.77 7.27 10.64
CA ALA A 51 -2.58 6.19 11.59
C ALA A 51 -3.80 6.00 12.49
N SER A 52 -4.18 4.74 12.74
CA SER A 52 -5.26 4.38 13.66
C SER A 52 -5.00 3.03 14.30
N ASN A 53 -5.64 2.78 15.43
CA ASN A 53 -5.73 1.46 16.02
C ASN A 53 -6.96 0.71 15.51
N LEU A 54 -6.84 -0.60 15.32
CA LEU A 54 -7.92 -1.52 14.95
C LEU A 54 -7.49 -2.95 15.29
N ASP A 55 -8.34 -3.75 15.91
CA ASP A 55 -8.11 -5.19 16.03
C ASP A 55 -8.47 -5.87 14.69
N VAL A 56 -7.48 -6.01 13.80
CA VAL A 56 -7.70 -6.51 12.44
C VAL A 56 -7.71 -8.02 12.32
N ASN A 57 -7.27 -8.75 13.37
CA ASN A 57 -7.19 -10.21 13.40
C ASN A 57 -8.14 -10.84 14.42
N TYR A 58 -8.86 -10.02 15.18
CA TYR A 58 -9.83 -10.42 16.19
C TYR A 58 -9.22 -11.18 17.38
N ASP A 59 -7.98 -10.81 17.77
CA ASP A 59 -7.30 -11.42 18.93
C ASP A 59 -7.50 -10.64 20.24
N GLY A 60 -8.19 -9.52 20.19
CA GLY A 60 -8.46 -8.64 21.34
C GLY A 60 -7.34 -7.63 21.62
N ILE A 61 -6.30 -7.59 20.80
CA ILE A 61 -5.22 -6.61 20.87
C ILE A 61 -5.38 -5.61 19.74
N LYS A 62 -5.26 -4.33 20.00
CA LYS A 62 -5.31 -3.32 18.95
C LYS A 62 -4.02 -3.35 18.15
N ASP A 63 -4.18 -3.53 16.85
CA ASP A 63 -3.13 -3.44 15.84
C ASP A 63 -2.97 -2.00 15.35
N LEU A 64 -1.92 -1.75 14.56
CA LEU A 64 -1.73 -0.48 13.90
C LEU A 64 -2.12 -0.58 12.43
N VAL A 65 -3.04 0.26 12.01
CA VAL A 65 -3.47 0.36 10.62
C VAL A 65 -3.10 1.73 10.07
N LEU A 66 -2.35 1.73 8.98
CA LEU A 66 -1.99 2.94 8.24
C LEU A 66 -2.80 3.01 6.95
N TYR A 67 -3.56 4.08 6.75
CA TYR A 67 -4.11 4.41 5.43
C TYR A 67 -3.07 5.22 4.67
N ASP A 68 -2.30 4.55 3.81
CA ASP A 68 -1.19 5.15 3.08
C ASP A 68 -1.63 5.61 1.69
N ARG A 69 -1.47 6.90 1.43
CA ARG A 69 -1.77 7.55 0.14
C ARG A 69 -0.53 7.55 -0.73
N VAL A 70 -0.29 6.42 -1.37
CA VAL A 70 0.93 6.18 -2.15
C VAL A 70 1.07 6.98 -3.45
N ASN A 71 0.16 7.89 -3.77
CA ASN A 71 0.29 8.76 -4.94
C ASN A 71 -0.53 10.04 -4.83
N HIS A 72 -0.27 10.97 -5.76
CA HIS A 72 -0.95 12.26 -5.88
C HIS A 72 -2.42 12.19 -6.35
N ILE A 73 -2.98 10.99 -6.51
CA ILE A 73 -4.31 10.77 -7.12
C ILE A 73 -5.37 10.42 -6.06
N ASN A 74 -5.14 10.77 -4.81
CA ASN A 74 -6.10 10.66 -3.72
C ASN A 74 -6.64 9.25 -3.43
N THR A 75 -6.05 8.20 -4.01
CA THR A 75 -6.35 6.82 -3.65
C THR A 75 -5.26 6.30 -2.72
N GLY A 76 -5.65 5.63 -1.65
CA GLY A 76 -4.74 5.03 -0.69
C GLY A 76 -5.06 3.57 -0.45
N ARG A 77 -4.27 2.95 0.38
CA ARG A 77 -4.43 1.57 0.79
C ARG A 77 -4.24 1.45 2.29
N PHE A 78 -5.08 0.63 2.92
CA PHE A 78 -4.88 0.24 4.30
C PHE A 78 -3.74 -0.76 4.40
N ARG A 79 -2.77 -0.49 5.26
CA ARG A 79 -1.64 -1.36 5.59
C ARG A 79 -1.78 -1.82 7.02
N CYS A 80 -1.87 -3.12 7.21
CA CYS A 80 -2.11 -3.71 8.53
C CYS A 80 -0.80 -4.19 9.13
N PHE A 81 -0.49 -3.71 10.31
CA PHE A 81 0.66 -4.12 11.10
C PHE A 81 0.16 -4.76 12.39
N ILE A 82 0.25 -6.09 12.44
CA ILE A 82 -0.22 -6.89 13.58
C ILE A 82 0.75 -6.71 14.74
N LYS A 83 0.22 -6.39 15.91
CA LYS A 83 0.96 -6.30 17.15
C LYS A 83 1.40 -7.69 17.62
N THR A 84 2.69 -7.95 17.64
CA THR A 84 3.24 -9.28 18.01
C THR A 84 4.07 -9.28 19.27
N GLY A 85 4.43 -8.10 19.78
CA GLY A 85 5.19 -7.94 21.00
C GLY A 85 4.33 -7.77 22.24
N PRO A 86 4.92 -7.91 23.45
CA PRO A 86 4.23 -7.62 24.70
C PRO A 86 3.86 -6.14 24.82
N ALA A 87 2.97 -5.81 25.75
CA ALA A 87 2.67 -4.42 26.12
C ALA A 87 3.96 -3.66 26.44
N GLY A 88 4.04 -2.39 26.02
CA GLY A 88 5.23 -1.55 26.12
C GLY A 88 6.29 -1.82 25.03
N SER A 89 6.00 -2.67 24.02
CA SER A 89 6.91 -2.89 22.89
C SER A 89 6.29 -2.39 21.58
N THR A 90 7.14 -2.01 20.62
CA THR A 90 6.74 -1.58 19.28
C THR A 90 7.04 -2.64 18.23
N THR A 91 6.76 -3.92 18.55
CA THR A 91 7.02 -5.05 17.65
C THR A 91 5.78 -5.42 16.86
N TYR A 92 5.91 -5.38 15.54
CA TYR A 92 4.85 -5.63 14.59
C TYR A 92 5.26 -6.63 13.52
N SER A 93 4.27 -7.28 12.90
CA SER A 93 4.40 -8.03 11.64
C SER A 93 3.46 -7.45 10.60
N PHE A 94 3.90 -7.38 9.35
CA PHE A 94 3.07 -6.88 8.25
C PHE A 94 2.12 -7.97 7.75
N ALA A 95 0.83 -7.63 7.62
CA ALA A 95 -0.25 -8.52 7.17
C ALA A 95 -0.92 -7.97 5.89
N PRO A 96 -0.24 -8.06 4.73
CA PRO A 96 -0.72 -7.46 3.48
C PRO A 96 -2.03 -8.05 2.96
N GLU A 97 -2.32 -9.32 3.28
CA GLU A 97 -3.55 -10.02 2.89
C GLU A 97 -4.81 -9.37 3.47
N LEU A 98 -4.72 -8.74 4.64
CA LEU A 98 -5.84 -8.05 5.26
C LEU A 98 -6.22 -6.77 4.51
N SER A 99 -5.28 -6.16 3.83
CA SER A 99 -5.49 -4.91 3.06
C SER A 99 -6.57 -5.03 1.98
N TYR A 100 -6.80 -6.25 1.45
CA TYR A 100 -7.76 -6.49 0.38
C TYR A 100 -9.23 -6.49 0.83
N TYR A 101 -9.48 -6.60 2.13
CA TYR A 101 -10.85 -6.65 2.67
C TYR A 101 -11.43 -5.29 3.03
N PHE A 102 -10.59 -4.24 3.02
CA PHE A 102 -11.06 -2.88 3.27
C PHE A 102 -11.79 -2.30 2.05
N PRO A 103 -12.81 -1.46 2.26
CA PRO A 103 -13.44 -0.75 1.17
C PRO A 103 -12.47 0.23 0.51
N THR A 104 -12.72 0.54 -0.77
CA THR A 104 -11.96 1.59 -1.46
C THR A 104 -12.27 2.96 -0.84
N VAL A 105 -11.22 3.62 -0.38
CA VAL A 105 -11.27 4.93 0.26
C VAL A 105 -10.42 5.92 -0.53
N TYR A 106 -10.84 7.19 -0.51
CA TYR A 106 -10.12 8.28 -1.15
C TYR A 106 -9.68 9.29 -0.10
N ASN A 107 -8.59 9.97 -0.35
CA ASN A 107 -8.04 11.08 0.43
C ASN A 107 -7.58 10.72 1.84
N TRP A 108 -8.48 10.39 2.77
CA TRP A 108 -8.14 9.99 4.13
C TRP A 108 -9.12 8.95 4.67
N GLY A 109 -8.64 8.14 5.63
CA GLY A 109 -9.42 7.15 6.37
C GLY A 109 -8.85 6.94 7.76
N VAL A 110 -9.71 7.01 8.77
CA VAL A 110 -9.40 6.84 10.21
C VAL A 110 -10.46 6.00 10.89
N PHE A 111 -10.11 5.38 12.01
CA PHE A 111 -10.99 4.44 12.69
C PHE A 111 -11.35 4.94 14.10
N TYR A 112 -12.66 4.90 14.42
CA TYR A 112 -13.23 5.26 15.71
C TYR A 112 -14.45 4.38 15.98
N ASP A 113 -14.64 3.95 17.22
CA ASP A 113 -15.83 3.23 17.68
C ASP A 113 -16.96 4.24 17.93
N TYR A 114 -17.84 4.47 16.93
CA TYR A 114 -18.93 5.44 17.08
C TYR A 114 -20.15 4.86 17.79
N ASN A 115 -20.32 3.54 17.76
CA ASN A 115 -21.52 2.87 18.24
C ASN A 115 -21.31 2.19 19.61
N CYS A 116 -20.14 2.36 20.22
CA CYS A 116 -19.76 1.84 21.52
C CYS A 116 -19.83 0.31 21.62
N ASP A 117 -19.58 -0.41 20.51
CA ASP A 117 -19.58 -1.86 20.49
C ASP A 117 -18.20 -2.50 20.72
N GLY A 118 -17.17 -1.65 20.91
CA GLY A 118 -15.78 -2.01 21.17
C GLY A 118 -14.96 -2.26 19.90
N ARG A 119 -15.53 -2.03 18.72
CA ARG A 119 -14.88 -2.16 17.42
C ARG A 119 -14.85 -0.83 16.72
N GLU A 120 -13.71 -0.47 16.22
CA GLU A 120 -13.57 0.78 15.48
C GLU A 120 -14.24 0.69 14.11
N ASP A 121 -15.04 1.72 13.79
CA ASP A 121 -15.69 1.95 12.52
C ASP A 121 -14.84 2.87 11.64
N LEU A 122 -15.00 2.77 10.32
CA LEU A 122 -14.21 3.54 9.37
C LEU A 122 -14.90 4.85 9.00
N PHE A 123 -14.27 5.95 9.34
CA PHE A 123 -14.59 7.29 8.84
C PHE A 123 -13.65 7.65 7.71
N CYS A 124 -14.20 8.11 6.59
CA CYS A 124 -13.36 8.46 5.45
C CYS A 124 -13.94 9.61 4.63
N SER A 125 -13.07 10.21 3.82
CA SER A 125 -13.44 11.34 2.98
C SER A 125 -14.45 10.98 1.89
N THR A 126 -15.32 11.95 1.58
CA THR A 126 -15.99 12.09 0.29
C THR A 126 -15.39 13.30 -0.45
N ASN A 127 -16.03 13.76 -1.54
CA ASN A 127 -15.55 14.98 -2.24
C ASN A 127 -15.69 16.26 -1.36
N SER A 128 -16.59 16.27 -0.38
CA SER A 128 -16.84 17.46 0.46
C SER A 128 -17.49 17.11 1.79
N GLY A 129 -17.20 15.95 2.35
CA GLY A 129 -17.80 15.51 3.62
C GLY A 129 -17.22 14.19 4.10
N ILE A 130 -17.90 13.56 5.03
CA ILE A 130 -17.49 12.37 5.76
C ILE A 130 -18.43 11.22 5.44
N LYS A 131 -17.88 10.08 5.05
CA LYS A 131 -18.56 8.80 4.86
C LYS A 131 -18.23 7.87 6.03
N VAL A 132 -19.15 7.02 6.43
CA VAL A 132 -18.94 6.06 7.51
C VAL A 132 -19.30 4.65 7.08
N PHE A 133 -18.39 3.72 7.35
CA PHE A 133 -18.63 2.29 7.25
C PHE A 133 -18.62 1.69 8.65
N ARG A 134 -19.65 0.89 8.97
CA ARG A 134 -19.72 0.13 10.21
C ARG A 134 -18.85 -1.11 10.12
N ASN A 135 -18.11 -1.38 11.18
CA ASN A 135 -17.35 -2.61 11.32
C ASN A 135 -18.26 -3.75 11.80
N GLU A 136 -18.61 -4.64 10.89
CA GLU A 136 -19.38 -5.86 11.17
C GLU A 136 -18.48 -7.10 11.16
N GLY A 137 -17.19 -6.94 11.46
CA GLY A 137 -16.22 -8.01 11.55
C GLY A 137 -16.61 -9.08 12.58
N THR A 138 -16.14 -10.28 12.33
CA THR A 138 -16.30 -11.44 13.21
C THR A 138 -14.99 -12.23 13.24
N PRO A 139 -14.74 -13.13 14.19
CA PRO A 139 -13.53 -13.96 14.18
C PRO A 139 -13.32 -14.75 12.89
N ALA A 140 -14.40 -15.09 12.17
CA ALA A 140 -14.33 -15.80 10.89
C ALA A 140 -14.09 -14.87 9.69
N ASN A 141 -14.43 -13.59 9.82
CA ASN A 141 -14.23 -12.54 8.82
C ASN A 141 -13.87 -11.24 9.54
N PRO A 142 -12.62 -11.09 10.01
CA PRO A 142 -12.26 -10.05 10.96
C PRO A 142 -12.30 -8.63 10.37
N VAL A 143 -12.08 -8.49 9.07
CA VAL A 143 -12.14 -7.20 8.39
C VAL A 143 -13.39 -7.18 7.50
N HIS A 144 -14.49 -6.64 8.02
CA HIS A 144 -15.76 -6.55 7.29
C HIS A 144 -16.45 -5.23 7.57
N PHE A 145 -16.40 -4.32 6.61
CA PHE A 145 -16.94 -2.97 6.71
C PHE A 145 -18.17 -2.80 5.81
N VAL A 146 -19.30 -2.41 6.39
CA VAL A 146 -20.56 -2.20 5.68
C VAL A 146 -20.87 -0.70 5.63
N LEU A 147 -21.22 -0.18 4.46
CA LEU A 147 -21.55 1.23 4.30
C LEU A 147 -22.76 1.60 5.18
N PHE A 148 -22.56 2.49 6.13
CA PHE A 148 -23.59 2.97 7.05
C PHE A 148 -24.12 4.35 6.65
N LYS A 149 -23.23 5.33 6.40
CA LYS A 149 -23.60 6.66 5.94
C LYS A 149 -22.80 7.03 4.69
N THR A 150 -23.48 7.41 3.63
CA THR A 150 -22.83 7.89 2.41
C THR A 150 -22.21 9.28 2.59
N ILE A 151 -22.81 10.08 3.49
CA ILE A 151 -22.32 11.39 3.94
C ILE A 151 -22.95 11.69 5.31
N LEU A 152 -22.17 12.26 6.22
CA LEU A 152 -22.71 12.77 7.49
C LEU A 152 -23.41 14.09 7.28
N MET A 153 -24.58 14.23 7.90
CA MET A 153 -25.44 15.41 7.84
C MET A 153 -25.59 16.00 9.22
N SER A 154 -25.68 17.33 9.30
CA SER A 154 -25.96 18.08 10.53
C SER A 154 -27.13 18.99 10.33
N ASP A 155 -27.94 19.22 11.38
CA ASP A 155 -28.97 20.27 11.40
C ASP A 155 -28.29 21.60 11.70
N TYR A 156 -28.26 22.52 10.73
CA TYR A 156 -27.68 23.84 10.86
C TYR A 156 -28.69 24.89 11.47
N ASN A 157 -29.88 24.45 11.85
CA ASN A 157 -30.90 25.31 12.45
C ASN A 157 -31.60 24.63 13.65
N PRO A 158 -30.81 24.12 14.62
CA PRO A 158 -31.38 23.39 15.74
C PRO A 158 -32.37 24.22 16.55
N GLY A 159 -33.46 23.60 16.97
CA GLY A 159 -34.51 24.27 17.74
C GLY A 159 -35.53 25.07 16.92
N ALA A 160 -35.42 25.06 15.57
CA ALA A 160 -36.36 25.65 14.63
C ALA A 160 -36.73 24.65 13.53
N THR A 161 -37.12 25.09 12.33
CA THR A 161 -37.30 24.19 11.21
C THR A 161 -35.93 23.65 10.80
N PRO A 162 -35.69 22.31 10.82
CA PRO A 162 -34.41 21.72 10.52
C PRO A 162 -33.89 22.12 9.15
N PHE A 163 -32.62 22.46 9.07
CA PHE A 163 -31.89 22.72 7.85
C PHE A 163 -30.71 21.74 7.75
N MET A 164 -30.94 20.60 7.10
CA MET A 164 -29.94 19.56 6.97
C MET A 164 -28.91 19.87 5.89
N GLY A 165 -27.65 19.99 6.30
CA GLY A 165 -26.49 20.15 5.41
C GLY A 165 -25.44 19.07 5.70
N ASN A 166 -24.54 18.80 4.74
CA ASN A 166 -23.44 17.89 5.00
C ASN A 166 -22.42 18.54 5.95
N ILE A 167 -21.88 17.75 6.87
CA ILE A 167 -20.70 18.14 7.63
C ILE A 167 -19.53 18.21 6.65
N TYR A 168 -19.00 19.41 6.46
CA TYR A 168 -17.91 19.63 5.52
C TYR A 168 -16.62 19.01 6.04
N ALA A 169 -15.90 18.30 5.17
CA ALA A 169 -14.53 17.89 5.38
C ALA A 169 -13.75 18.05 4.07
N SER A 170 -12.63 18.74 4.15
CA SER A 170 -11.73 18.89 3.01
C SER A 170 -11.20 17.53 2.54
N PRO A 171 -10.98 17.32 1.23
CA PRO A 171 -10.32 16.12 0.75
C PRO A 171 -8.93 15.87 1.32
N VAL A 172 -8.25 16.90 1.78
CA VAL A 172 -6.89 16.80 2.34
C VAL A 172 -6.84 17.00 3.86
N GLY A 173 -7.92 17.50 4.48
CA GLY A 173 -7.99 17.72 5.92
C GLY A 173 -8.69 16.59 6.64
N VAL A 174 -8.10 16.11 7.74
CA VAL A 174 -8.71 15.11 8.62
C VAL A 174 -9.42 15.84 9.74
N PRO A 175 -10.75 15.67 9.92
CA PRO A 175 -11.49 16.31 11.01
C PRO A 175 -11.12 15.70 12.36
N GLY A 176 -11.34 16.45 13.44
CA GLY A 176 -11.34 15.93 14.80
C GLY A 176 -12.61 15.13 15.05
N ILE A 177 -12.48 13.84 15.37
CA ILE A 177 -13.57 12.94 15.71
C ILE A 177 -13.33 12.50 17.15
N THR A 178 -14.15 12.96 18.07
CA THR A 178 -13.95 12.73 19.51
C THR A 178 -15.22 13.12 20.26
N ASP A 179 -15.40 12.57 21.45
CA ASP A 179 -16.40 13.02 22.42
C ASP A 179 -15.95 14.37 22.99
N VAL A 180 -16.51 15.49 22.50
CA VAL A 180 -16.09 16.87 22.83
C VAL A 180 -16.66 17.30 24.17
N ASP A 181 -17.93 16.98 24.45
CA ASP A 181 -18.66 17.43 25.65
C ASP A 181 -18.68 16.37 26.76
N ASN A 182 -18.04 15.21 26.55
CA ASN A 182 -17.90 14.11 27.50
C ASN A 182 -19.22 13.41 27.86
N ASP A 183 -20.18 13.36 26.95
CA ASP A 183 -21.44 12.63 27.13
C ASP A 183 -21.37 11.15 26.75
N GLY A 184 -20.31 10.75 26.06
CA GLY A 184 -19.95 9.37 25.69
C GLY A 184 -20.36 8.98 24.28
N ASP A 185 -20.71 9.91 23.38
CA ASP A 185 -20.79 9.66 21.94
C ASP A 185 -19.75 10.51 21.16
N LEU A 186 -19.55 10.24 19.88
CA LEU A 186 -18.51 10.91 19.11
C LEU A 186 -19.06 12.11 18.33
N ASP A 187 -18.48 13.26 18.58
CA ASP A 187 -18.72 14.53 17.92
C ASP A 187 -17.74 14.76 16.76
N ILE A 188 -18.00 15.83 16.00
CA ILE A 188 -17.13 16.26 14.89
C ILE A 188 -16.69 17.71 15.08
N LEU A 189 -15.38 17.92 15.11
CA LEU A 189 -14.76 19.23 14.93
C LEU A 189 -14.19 19.29 13.51
N GLY A 190 -14.69 20.20 12.70
CA GLY A 190 -14.27 20.35 11.31
C GLY A 190 -13.96 21.79 10.95
N PHE A 191 -13.04 22.00 10.00
CA PHE A 191 -12.89 23.35 9.46
C PHE A 191 -14.10 23.70 8.61
N SER A 192 -14.56 24.95 8.73
CA SER A 192 -15.54 25.54 7.82
C SER A 192 -15.08 25.41 6.37
N SER A 193 -15.99 25.43 5.41
CA SER A 193 -15.66 25.34 3.97
C SER A 193 -14.68 26.41 3.49
N GLN A 194 -14.39 27.40 4.31
CA GLN A 194 -13.44 28.48 4.04
C GLN A 194 -12.09 28.28 4.74
N GLY A 195 -11.98 27.25 5.61
CA GLY A 195 -10.72 26.91 6.29
C GLY A 195 -10.28 27.90 7.37
N VAL A 196 -11.21 28.69 7.95
CA VAL A 196 -10.87 29.76 8.89
C VAL A 196 -11.20 29.40 10.33
N PHE A 197 -12.40 28.86 10.55
CA PHE A 197 -12.92 28.54 11.87
C PHE A 197 -13.14 27.05 12.00
N ILE A 198 -13.12 26.57 13.23
CA ILE A 198 -13.52 25.21 13.55
C ILE A 198 -15.01 25.21 13.90
N GLU A 199 -15.77 24.45 13.13
CA GLU A 199 -17.18 24.20 13.37
C GLU A 199 -17.33 23.01 14.31
N TYR A 200 -18.27 23.13 15.27
CA TYR A 200 -18.62 22.04 16.17
C TYR A 200 -20.00 21.48 15.82
N HIS A 201 -20.01 20.19 15.50
CA HIS A 201 -21.20 19.39 15.25
C HIS A 201 -21.33 18.38 16.38
N GLN A 202 -22.28 18.63 17.30
CA GLN A 202 -22.57 17.72 18.40
C GLN A 202 -23.38 16.55 17.90
N ASN A 203 -23.00 15.34 18.24
CA ASN A 203 -23.83 14.16 18.07
C ASN A 203 -24.91 14.15 19.17
N MET A 204 -26.12 13.91 18.78
CA MET A 204 -27.30 13.92 19.67
C MET A 204 -27.77 12.50 20.01
N SER A 205 -26.95 11.50 19.82
CA SER A 205 -27.33 10.10 20.04
C SER A 205 -27.63 9.83 21.51
N LYS A 206 -26.84 10.37 22.42
CA LYS A 206 -27.02 10.22 23.86
C LYS A 206 -28.27 11.00 24.36
N GLU A 207 -28.46 12.24 23.92
CA GLU A 207 -29.57 13.05 24.33
C GLU A 207 -30.92 12.52 23.84
N LEU A 208 -30.97 12.05 22.58
CA LEU A 208 -32.20 11.62 21.96
C LEU A 208 -32.55 10.16 22.24
N TYR A 209 -31.53 9.28 22.30
CA TYR A 209 -31.75 7.84 22.31
C TYR A 209 -31.07 7.11 23.46
N ASN A 210 -30.23 7.80 24.25
CA ASN A 210 -29.41 7.24 25.33
C ASN A 210 -28.52 6.06 24.86
N THR A 211 -28.05 6.12 23.62
CA THR A 211 -27.14 5.13 23.00
C THR A 211 -26.07 5.88 22.21
N CYS A 212 -24.99 5.18 21.79
CA CYS A 212 -24.04 5.73 20.84
C CYS A 212 -24.36 5.31 19.39
N ASP A 213 -25.32 4.41 19.14
CA ASP A 213 -25.55 3.73 17.87
C ASP A 213 -26.26 4.59 16.80
N SER A 214 -26.12 5.89 16.89
CA SER A 214 -26.70 6.81 15.91
C SER A 214 -25.70 7.91 15.58
N LEU A 215 -25.80 8.44 14.36
CA LEU A 215 -25.03 9.59 13.90
C LEU A 215 -26.03 10.68 13.49
N VAL A 216 -26.49 11.44 14.48
CA VAL A 216 -27.47 12.52 14.35
C VAL A 216 -26.84 13.79 14.90
N PHE A 217 -26.46 14.70 14.03
CA PHE A 217 -25.67 15.86 14.40
C PHE A 217 -26.50 17.14 14.37
N GLU A 218 -26.21 18.03 15.34
CA GLU A 218 -26.62 19.40 15.36
C GLU A 218 -25.42 20.35 15.35
N TYR A 219 -25.50 21.39 14.54
CA TYR A 219 -24.49 22.43 14.46
C TYR A 219 -24.59 23.35 15.70
N ARG A 220 -23.55 23.34 16.52
CA ARG A 220 -23.54 24.04 17.81
C ARG A 220 -22.74 25.31 17.83
N ASP A 221 -21.59 25.33 17.20
CA ASP A 221 -20.73 26.52 17.20
C ASP A 221 -19.97 26.61 15.86
N TYR A 222 -19.95 27.81 15.27
CA TYR A 222 -19.21 28.06 14.04
C TYR A 222 -17.74 28.44 14.28
N CYS A 223 -17.38 28.69 15.54
CA CYS A 223 -16.06 29.16 15.95
C CYS A 223 -15.67 28.52 17.30
N TRP A 224 -15.66 27.20 17.34
CA TRP A 224 -15.27 26.45 18.52
C TRP A 224 -13.88 26.88 19.00
N GLY A 225 -13.74 27.07 20.33
CA GLY A 225 -12.49 27.53 20.93
C GLY A 225 -12.20 29.02 20.73
N LYS A 226 -13.07 29.78 20.03
CA LYS A 226 -13.04 31.27 19.86
C LYS A 226 -11.74 31.75 19.20
N PHE A 227 -11.23 31.03 18.19
CA PHE A 227 -10.05 31.42 17.45
C PHE A 227 -10.24 31.23 15.93
N SER A 228 -9.38 31.85 15.15
CA SER A 228 -9.25 31.60 13.71
C SER A 228 -7.87 31.07 13.40
N GLU A 229 -7.82 30.14 12.42
CA GLU A 229 -6.60 29.61 11.88
C GLU A 229 -6.25 30.35 10.58
N SER A 230 -4.97 30.54 10.33
CA SER A 230 -4.43 31.07 9.08
C SER A 230 -3.03 30.53 8.90
N SER A 231 -2.53 30.50 7.66
CA SER A 231 -1.16 30.01 7.31
C SER A 231 -0.18 29.98 8.48
N CYS A 232 -0.02 28.82 9.12
CA CYS A 232 0.91 28.59 10.25
C CYS A 232 0.68 29.48 11.49
N GLY A 233 -0.54 29.89 11.75
CA GLY A 233 -0.82 30.73 12.90
C GLY A 233 -2.26 30.66 13.39
N ILE A 234 -2.43 30.85 14.69
CA ILE A 234 -3.71 30.96 15.37
C ILE A 234 -3.89 32.40 15.84
N SER A 235 -5.07 32.97 15.59
CA SER A 235 -5.46 34.30 16.09
C SER A 235 -6.61 34.15 17.05
N LEU A 236 -6.41 34.55 18.31
CA LEU A 236 -7.40 34.43 19.38
C LEU A 236 -8.47 35.51 19.30
N ASN A 237 -9.66 35.18 19.80
CA ASN A 237 -10.80 36.10 19.89
C ASN A 237 -11.21 36.75 18.56
N GLN A 238 -11.07 36.01 17.46
CA GLN A 238 -11.36 36.50 16.10
C GLN A 238 -12.74 36.06 15.57
N CYS A 239 -13.59 35.48 16.38
CA CYS A 239 -14.94 35.13 15.96
C CYS A 239 -15.76 36.38 15.62
N SER A 240 -16.34 36.44 14.46
CA SER A 240 -17.34 37.44 14.13
C SER A 240 -18.62 37.22 14.97
N PRO A 241 -19.35 38.26 15.38
CA PRO A 241 -20.58 38.11 16.18
C PRO A 241 -21.74 37.44 15.43
N ALA A 242 -21.63 37.12 14.15
CA ALA A 242 -22.57 36.34 13.38
C ALA A 242 -21.83 35.49 12.34
N PRO A 243 -22.33 34.28 12.04
CA PRO A 243 -21.77 33.52 10.93
C PRO A 243 -21.89 34.33 9.65
N PRO A 244 -20.83 34.54 8.91
CA PRO A 244 -20.88 35.36 7.70
C PRO A 244 -21.77 34.67 6.67
N ALA A 245 -22.82 35.31 6.26
CA ALA A 245 -23.79 34.77 5.30
C ALA A 245 -23.21 34.50 3.90
N VAL A 246 -22.11 35.13 3.56
CA VAL A 246 -21.30 34.88 2.35
C VAL A 246 -19.89 35.40 2.59
N PHE A 247 -18.89 34.53 2.72
CA PHE A 247 -17.50 34.96 2.61
C PHE A 247 -17.10 34.92 1.14
N ASN A 248 -16.82 36.06 0.56
CA ASN A 248 -15.96 36.11 -0.60
C ASN A 248 -14.54 35.78 -0.13
N SER A 249 -13.88 34.87 -0.82
CA SER A 249 -12.56 34.32 -0.53
C SER A 249 -11.39 35.33 -0.57
N THR A 250 -11.68 36.61 -0.41
CA THR A 250 -10.73 37.71 -0.42
C THR A 250 -10.61 38.29 0.98
N ASN A 251 -9.56 37.82 1.68
CA ASN A 251 -8.89 38.58 2.75
C ASN A 251 -9.76 39.17 3.88
N ILE A 252 -10.03 38.38 4.90
CA ILE A 252 -10.19 38.96 6.24
C ILE A 252 -8.74 39.26 6.70
N ASP A 253 -8.45 40.51 6.99
CA ASP A 253 -7.13 41.01 7.44
C ASP A 253 -5.92 40.76 6.52
N GLY A 254 -6.10 40.60 5.19
CA GLY A 254 -4.99 40.47 4.24
C GLY A 254 -4.25 39.12 4.31
N LYS A 255 -4.82 38.11 4.97
CA LYS A 255 -4.27 36.76 5.07
C LYS A 255 -4.89 35.84 4.03
N THR A 256 -4.12 34.91 3.49
CA THR A 256 -4.60 33.85 2.59
C THR A 256 -5.09 32.70 3.42
N TYR A 257 -6.34 32.31 3.29
CA TYR A 257 -6.96 31.16 3.94
C TYR A 257 -6.98 29.99 2.97
N HIS A 258 -6.85 28.77 3.49
CA HIS A 258 -6.89 27.55 2.69
C HIS A 258 -7.54 26.39 3.46
N ASN A 259 -8.16 25.49 2.70
CA ASN A 259 -8.87 24.33 3.21
C ASN A 259 -7.95 23.12 3.31
N GLY A 260 -6.97 23.12 4.21
CA GLY A 260 -6.04 21.99 4.33
C GLY A 260 -5.44 21.89 5.71
N ALA A 261 -6.21 21.40 6.69
CA ALA A 261 -5.72 21.19 8.04
C ALA A 261 -6.16 19.83 8.60
N CYS A 262 -5.31 19.24 9.44
CA CYS A 262 -5.61 18.05 10.22
C CYS A 262 -5.85 18.45 11.67
N LEU A 263 -6.90 17.91 12.26
CA LEU A 263 -7.25 18.12 13.66
C LEU A 263 -7.02 16.83 14.45
N THR A 264 -6.24 16.91 15.51
CA THR A 264 -6.11 15.84 16.51
C THR A 264 -6.56 16.38 17.85
N CYS A 265 -7.56 15.74 18.40
CA CYS A 265 -8.17 16.14 19.68
C CYS A 265 -7.66 15.22 20.78
N LEU A 266 -7.26 15.81 21.91
CA LEU A 266 -6.83 15.07 23.09
C LEU A 266 -7.02 15.95 24.33
N ASP A 267 -7.26 15.31 25.47
CA ASP A 267 -7.11 15.94 26.78
C ASP A 267 -5.64 15.82 27.17
N SER A 268 -4.87 16.88 27.04
CA SER A 268 -3.42 16.82 27.18
C SER A 268 -2.93 17.09 28.60
N ASP A 269 -3.73 17.73 29.44
CA ASP A 269 -3.36 18.06 30.82
C ASP A 269 -4.21 17.35 31.88
N GLY A 270 -5.25 16.62 31.45
CA GLY A 270 -6.08 15.77 32.29
C GLY A 270 -7.19 16.53 33.01
N ASP A 271 -7.62 17.68 32.49
CA ASP A 271 -8.69 18.49 33.06
C ASP A 271 -10.08 18.12 32.52
N GLY A 272 -10.14 17.24 31.52
CA GLY A 272 -11.36 16.66 30.96
C GLY A 272 -11.91 17.41 29.75
N ASP A 273 -11.28 18.49 29.31
CA ASP A 273 -11.66 19.13 28.05
C ASP A 273 -10.70 18.75 26.88
N LYS A 274 -11.01 19.14 25.67
CA LYS A 274 -10.20 18.76 24.48
C LYS A 274 -9.33 19.92 24.03
N ASP A 275 -8.02 19.65 24.01
CA ASP A 275 -7.03 20.44 23.31
C ASP A 275 -6.92 20.01 21.85
N LEU A 276 -6.27 20.83 21.02
CA LEU A 276 -6.05 20.54 19.61
C LEU A 276 -4.57 20.55 19.25
N ILE A 277 -4.19 19.58 18.43
CA ILE A 277 -2.99 19.63 17.58
C ILE A 277 -3.48 19.90 16.15
N LEU A 278 -2.99 20.97 15.57
CA LEU A 278 -3.36 21.42 14.23
C LEU A 278 -2.17 21.23 13.27
N GLY A 279 -2.41 20.50 12.21
CA GLY A 279 -1.49 20.42 11.08
C GLY A 279 -2.04 21.20 9.89
N ASP A 280 -1.21 21.96 9.22
CA ASP A 280 -1.61 22.86 8.13
C ASP A 280 -0.75 22.61 6.89
N ILE A 281 -1.37 22.62 5.71
CA ILE A 281 -0.71 22.37 4.43
C ILE A 281 0.43 23.35 4.12
N SER A 282 0.36 24.58 4.67
CA SER A 282 1.37 25.60 4.49
C SER A 282 2.51 25.54 5.49
N CYS A 283 2.43 24.62 6.47
CA CYS A 283 3.35 24.58 7.60
C CYS A 283 4.28 23.38 7.55
N ASN A 284 5.43 23.52 8.17
CA ASN A 284 6.38 22.45 8.40
C ASN A 284 6.39 21.95 9.85
N HIS A 285 5.43 22.35 10.64
CA HIS A 285 5.26 21.95 12.04
C HIS A 285 3.78 21.95 12.40
N VAL A 286 3.42 21.23 13.45
CA VAL A 286 2.08 21.29 14.03
C VAL A 286 1.99 22.43 15.02
N GLN A 287 0.80 22.98 15.17
CA GLN A 287 0.47 23.96 16.20
C GLN A 287 -0.30 23.26 17.32
N TYR A 288 -0.10 23.70 18.52
CA TYR A 288 -0.85 23.21 19.67
C TYR A 288 -1.72 24.33 20.22
N ALA A 289 -3.02 24.08 20.29
CA ALA A 289 -4.02 24.99 20.78
C ALA A 289 -4.58 24.44 22.11
N TYR A 290 -4.17 25.04 23.20
CA TYR A 290 -4.54 24.64 24.55
C TYR A 290 -5.90 25.24 24.93
N ASN A 291 -6.85 24.40 25.32
CA ASN A 291 -8.14 24.79 25.81
C ASN A 291 -8.04 25.21 27.30
N ILE A 292 -8.48 26.40 27.63
CA ILE A 292 -8.55 26.92 29.00
C ILE A 292 -9.99 27.11 29.46
N GLY A 293 -10.93 26.62 28.66
CA GLY A 293 -12.34 26.70 28.89
C GLY A 293 -12.92 25.52 29.65
N THR A 294 -13.88 24.87 29.06
CA THR A 294 -14.46 23.59 29.54
C THR A 294 -14.93 22.77 28.34
N ALA A 295 -15.23 21.49 28.55
CA ALA A 295 -15.78 20.62 27.51
C ALA A 295 -17.02 21.21 26.80
N SER A 296 -17.92 21.89 27.54
CA SER A 296 -19.12 22.54 26.99
C SER A 296 -18.93 23.98 26.53
N ALA A 297 -17.82 24.62 26.84
CA ALA A 297 -17.53 26.01 26.51
C ALA A 297 -16.04 26.21 26.25
N ALA A 298 -15.57 25.70 25.13
CA ALA A 298 -14.16 25.73 24.74
C ALA A 298 -13.67 27.17 24.54
N LEU A 299 -12.49 27.46 25.04
CA LEU A 299 -11.79 28.71 24.88
C LEU A 299 -10.29 28.43 24.72
N ILE A 300 -9.75 28.63 23.54
CA ILE A 300 -8.30 28.48 23.33
C ILE A 300 -7.56 29.61 24.01
N GLY A 301 -6.55 29.26 24.81
CA GLY A 301 -5.80 30.17 25.65
C GLY A 301 -5.00 31.22 24.88
N ASP A 302 -4.29 32.07 25.60
CA ASP A 302 -3.52 33.14 24.98
C ASP A 302 -2.36 32.64 24.13
N SER A 303 -1.74 33.52 23.34
CA SER A 303 -0.66 33.20 22.43
C SER A 303 0.59 32.63 23.12
N THR A 304 0.73 32.79 24.44
CA THR A 304 1.85 32.22 25.19
C THR A 304 1.68 30.73 25.46
N MET A 305 0.45 30.24 25.38
CA MET A 305 0.12 28.80 25.51
C MET A 305 0.12 28.06 24.19
N MET A 306 0.17 28.76 23.06
CA MET A 306 0.30 28.17 21.73
C MET A 306 1.74 27.82 21.43
N TYR A 307 2.01 26.54 21.24
CA TYR A 307 3.36 26.04 20.96
C TYR A 307 3.54 25.70 19.50
N PRO A 308 4.30 26.51 18.71
CA PRO A 308 4.67 26.11 17.35
C PRO A 308 5.71 24.97 17.34
N ASN A 309 6.20 24.57 18.50
CA ASN A 309 7.25 23.54 18.66
C ASN A 309 6.75 22.28 19.36
N PHE A 310 5.45 21.99 19.26
CA PHE A 310 4.87 20.80 19.90
C PHE A 310 5.55 19.50 19.36
N PRO A 311 5.86 18.51 20.22
CA PRO A 311 5.70 18.46 21.67
C PRO A 311 6.94 18.92 22.48
N ALA A 312 7.77 19.80 21.96
CA ALA A 312 9.05 20.22 22.59
C ALA A 312 8.92 20.82 24.02
N LYS A 313 7.69 21.15 24.45
CA LYS A 313 7.39 21.47 25.87
C LYS A 313 7.94 20.42 26.84
N ASN A 314 7.96 19.16 26.41
CA ASN A 314 8.45 18.02 27.20
C ASN A 314 9.97 17.82 27.07
N ASN A 315 10.71 18.83 26.62
CA ASN A 315 12.15 18.75 26.36
C ASN A 315 12.52 17.62 25.37
N THR A 316 11.74 17.49 24.32
CA THR A 316 11.91 16.49 23.26
C THR A 316 11.99 17.16 21.89
N THR A 317 12.21 16.37 20.83
CA THR A 317 12.24 16.87 19.44
C THR A 317 10.84 17.29 19.01
N ARG A 318 10.70 18.48 18.42
CA ARG A 318 9.43 18.93 17.84
C ARG A 318 9.09 18.15 16.57
N ILE A 319 7.78 18.04 16.24
CA ILE A 319 7.33 17.57 14.94
C ILE A 319 7.76 18.59 13.88
N GLN A 320 8.54 18.14 12.89
CA GLN A 320 8.99 18.97 11.78
C GLN A 320 9.01 18.13 10.50
N LEU A 321 7.98 18.29 9.68
CA LEU A 321 7.81 17.70 8.37
C LEU A 321 7.58 18.84 7.37
N ASN A 322 8.19 18.79 6.20
CA ASN A 322 8.29 19.95 5.30
C ASN A 322 6.94 20.53 4.88
N ILE A 323 5.96 19.67 4.60
CA ILE A 323 4.63 20.07 4.13
C ILE A 323 3.59 19.24 4.86
N PHE A 324 2.60 19.93 5.42
CA PHE A 324 1.39 19.37 5.97
C PHE A 324 1.62 18.23 6.97
N PRO A 325 2.30 18.48 8.10
CA PRO A 325 2.38 17.51 9.19
C PRO A 325 1.00 17.24 9.78
N CYS A 326 0.64 15.97 9.92
CA CYS A 326 -0.53 15.52 10.67
C CYS A 326 -0.08 14.67 11.85
N ALA A 327 -0.76 14.81 12.97
CA ALA A 327 -0.55 13.99 14.15
C ALA A 327 -1.73 13.01 14.34
N TYR A 328 -1.48 11.86 14.96
CA TYR A 328 -2.48 10.83 15.26
C TYR A 328 -2.24 10.32 16.67
N TYR A 329 -3.28 10.37 17.50
CA TYR A 329 -3.24 9.98 18.91
C TYR A 329 -3.70 8.54 19.05
N VAL A 330 -2.74 7.61 19.05
CA VAL A 330 -2.93 6.16 18.95
C VAL A 330 -2.02 5.42 19.95
N ASP A 331 -2.46 4.31 20.49
CA ASP A 331 -1.63 3.43 21.31
C ASP A 331 -0.71 2.60 20.39
N VAL A 332 0.58 2.91 20.41
CA VAL A 332 1.58 2.29 19.52
C VAL A 332 2.24 1.10 20.20
N ASP A 333 2.48 1.17 21.50
CA ASP A 333 3.23 0.13 22.20
C ASP A 333 2.33 -0.87 22.96
N GLY A 334 1.01 -0.64 22.98
CA GLY A 334 0.03 -1.53 23.60
C GLY A 334 0.03 -1.44 25.11
N ASP A 335 0.44 -0.31 25.71
CA ASP A 335 0.41 -0.10 27.15
C ASP A 335 -0.91 0.52 27.64
N ASN A 336 -1.88 0.69 26.77
CA ASN A 336 -3.19 1.34 26.93
C ASN A 336 -3.12 2.86 27.18
N LYS A 337 -1.97 3.47 26.93
CA LYS A 337 -1.85 4.93 26.83
C LYS A 337 -1.64 5.30 25.37
N LYS A 338 -2.38 6.31 24.93
CA LYS A 338 -2.20 6.77 23.57
C LYS A 338 -0.90 7.56 23.44
N ASP A 339 -0.14 7.19 22.44
CA ASP A 339 1.08 7.81 21.95
C ASP A 339 0.77 8.79 20.83
N LEU A 340 1.81 9.30 20.16
CA LEU A 340 1.65 10.18 19.03
C LEU A 340 2.45 9.65 17.83
N ILE A 341 1.78 9.48 16.70
CA ILE A 341 2.40 9.32 15.38
C ILE A 341 2.21 10.62 14.62
N ALA A 342 3.27 11.13 13.99
CA ALA A 342 3.18 12.23 13.06
C ALA A 342 3.70 11.83 11.68
N THR A 343 2.92 12.14 10.65
CA THR A 343 3.24 11.85 9.25
C THR A 343 2.89 13.06 8.38
N PRO A 344 3.50 13.21 7.20
CA PRO A 344 3.02 14.20 6.23
C PRO A 344 1.66 13.77 5.67
N SER A 345 0.81 14.74 5.37
CA SER A 345 -0.50 14.52 4.76
C SER A 345 -0.61 15.04 3.33
N ALA A 346 0.50 15.34 2.68
CA ALA A 346 0.53 15.81 1.30
C ALA A 346 1.71 15.25 0.52
N PHE A 347 1.47 15.07 -0.79
CA PHE A 347 2.53 14.78 -1.76
C PHE A 347 3.56 15.92 -1.80
N GLY A 348 4.84 15.55 -1.98
CA GLY A 348 5.95 16.53 -2.05
C GLY A 348 6.58 16.87 -0.70
N SER A 349 6.14 16.23 0.38
CA SER A 349 6.79 16.24 1.69
C SER A 349 7.74 15.04 1.83
N GLU A 350 8.26 14.82 3.03
CA GLU A 350 9.10 13.67 3.34
C GLU A 350 8.41 12.37 2.94
N ASN A 351 9.11 11.55 2.18
CA ASN A 351 8.72 10.20 1.79
C ASN A 351 9.68 9.14 2.32
N TYR A 352 10.64 9.57 3.11
CA TYR A 352 11.70 8.79 3.74
C TYR A 352 11.94 9.38 5.13
N LYS A 353 11.92 8.54 6.18
CA LYS A 353 11.92 9.01 7.58
C LYS A 353 10.72 9.93 7.87
N SER A 354 9.57 9.51 7.40
CA SER A 354 8.33 10.31 7.40
C SER A 354 7.33 9.87 8.46
N VAL A 355 7.54 8.75 9.16
CA VAL A 355 6.68 8.25 10.23
C VAL A 355 7.36 8.51 11.56
N TRP A 356 6.99 9.62 12.21
CA TRP A 356 7.57 10.04 13.48
C TRP A 356 6.79 9.46 14.64
N TYR A 357 7.49 8.81 15.57
CA TYR A 357 6.89 8.20 16.75
C TYR A 357 7.36 8.90 18.03
N TYR A 358 6.38 9.22 18.87
CA TYR A 358 6.55 9.77 20.21
C TYR A 358 5.82 8.89 21.20
N ASN A 359 6.53 8.34 22.17
CA ASN A 359 5.94 7.56 23.25
C ASN A 359 5.39 8.48 24.34
N ASN A 360 4.21 8.16 24.85
CA ASN A 360 3.62 8.83 25.99
C ASN A 360 4.13 8.19 27.29
N SER A 361 5.18 8.74 27.85
CA SER A 361 5.83 8.24 29.06
C SER A 361 5.14 8.64 30.36
N SER A 362 3.96 9.25 30.32
CA SER A 362 3.25 9.72 31.49
C SER A 362 2.64 8.57 32.31
N ASN A 363 2.62 8.74 33.63
CA ASN A 363 1.88 7.89 34.56
C ASN A 363 0.70 8.65 35.20
N THR A 364 0.32 9.79 34.66
CA THR A 364 -0.80 10.65 35.09
C THR A 364 -1.75 10.87 33.92
N SER A 365 -2.85 11.57 34.12
CA SER A 365 -3.76 12.01 33.07
C SER A 365 -3.12 12.99 32.09
N THR A 366 -2.11 13.76 32.51
CA THR A 366 -1.36 14.67 31.63
C THR A 366 -0.44 13.90 30.70
N VAL A 367 -0.46 14.17 29.39
CA VAL A 367 0.41 13.52 28.42
C VAL A 367 1.87 14.01 28.54
N ASN A 368 2.81 13.12 28.25
CA ASN A 368 4.25 13.43 28.20
C ASN A 368 4.90 12.73 27.01
N PHE A 369 4.75 13.31 25.82
CA PHE A 369 5.29 12.76 24.59
C PHE A 369 6.80 12.92 24.51
N GLN A 370 7.50 11.81 24.31
CA GLN A 370 8.95 11.75 24.13
C GLN A 370 9.26 11.20 22.74
N PHE A 371 10.07 11.93 21.98
CA PHE A 371 10.50 11.50 20.66
C PHE A 371 11.31 10.21 20.73
N VAL A 372 10.92 9.22 19.94
CA VAL A 372 11.61 7.94 19.83
C VAL A 372 12.39 7.86 18.52
N LYS A 373 11.72 8.07 17.38
CA LYS A 373 12.33 7.99 16.05
C LYS A 373 11.46 8.66 14.99
N ASN A 374 12.05 8.92 13.83
CA ASN A 374 11.34 9.54 12.68
C ASN A 374 11.09 8.58 11.50
N ASN A 375 11.45 7.31 11.66
CA ASN A 375 11.29 6.27 10.62
C ASN A 375 10.60 5.02 11.17
N PHE A 376 9.63 5.22 12.06
CA PHE A 376 8.89 4.12 12.69
C PHE A 376 8.24 3.21 11.64
N LEU A 377 8.39 1.91 11.77
CA LEU A 377 8.11 0.86 10.80
C LEU A 377 9.02 0.89 9.55
N GLN A 378 9.35 2.06 9.01
CA GLN A 378 10.21 2.21 7.83
C GLN A 378 11.61 1.62 8.05
N GLU A 379 12.12 1.63 9.30
CA GLU A 379 13.42 1.01 9.63
C GLU A 379 13.41 -0.53 9.62
N GLU A 380 12.27 -1.15 9.40
CA GLU A 380 12.11 -2.61 9.32
C GLU A 380 11.81 -3.10 7.91
N MET A 381 11.78 -2.19 6.90
CA MET A 381 11.49 -2.51 5.51
C MET A 381 12.48 -1.87 4.54
N ILE A 382 12.55 -2.38 3.33
CA ILE A 382 13.22 -1.68 2.22
C ILE A 382 12.42 -0.40 1.97
N GLU A 383 13.10 0.75 2.06
CA GLU A 383 12.51 2.06 1.89
C GLU A 383 13.45 2.97 1.08
N VAL A 384 13.06 3.27 -0.16
CA VAL A 384 13.86 4.07 -1.09
C VAL A 384 13.19 5.40 -1.46
N GLY A 385 12.34 5.90 -0.59
CA GLY A 385 11.63 7.17 -0.77
C GLY A 385 10.37 6.99 -1.60
N GLN A 386 10.29 7.52 -2.79
CA GLN A 386 9.14 7.38 -3.66
C GLN A 386 9.46 6.55 -4.89
N ASN A 387 8.59 5.62 -5.24
CA ASN A 387 8.71 4.62 -6.28
C ASN A 387 9.96 3.72 -6.11
N ALA A 388 9.77 2.45 -6.27
CA ALA A 388 10.87 1.48 -6.33
C ALA A 388 10.83 0.75 -7.67
N PHE A 389 11.96 0.75 -8.39
CA PHE A 389 12.12 0.09 -9.68
C PHE A 389 13.20 -0.97 -9.54
N PRO A 390 12.83 -2.25 -9.32
CA PRO A 390 13.78 -3.33 -9.13
C PRO A 390 14.50 -3.70 -10.42
N LEU A 391 15.79 -3.97 -10.29
CA LEU A 391 16.66 -4.55 -11.30
C LEU A 391 17.53 -5.61 -10.61
N ILE A 392 17.57 -6.81 -11.15
CA ILE A 392 18.44 -7.88 -10.65
C ILE A 392 19.58 -8.11 -11.66
N MET A 393 20.82 -8.06 -11.17
CA MET A 393 22.03 -8.32 -11.93
C MET A 393 23.14 -8.80 -11.00
N ASP A 394 24.17 -9.46 -11.52
CA ASP A 394 25.41 -9.77 -10.79
C ASP A 394 26.36 -8.57 -10.88
N GLU A 395 26.32 -7.71 -9.84
CA GLU A 395 27.10 -6.45 -9.84
C GLU A 395 28.57 -6.69 -9.55
N ASN A 396 28.90 -7.69 -8.78
CA ASN A 396 30.25 -7.94 -8.30
C ASN A 396 30.96 -9.12 -8.99
N ALA A 397 30.33 -9.72 -10.00
CA ALA A 397 30.83 -10.88 -10.77
C ALA A 397 31.12 -12.11 -9.88
N ASP A 398 30.34 -12.32 -8.82
CA ASP A 398 30.46 -13.50 -7.96
C ASP A 398 29.51 -14.64 -8.35
N GLY A 399 28.74 -14.45 -9.41
CA GLY A 399 27.78 -15.42 -9.96
C GLY A 399 26.45 -15.44 -9.22
N LYS A 400 26.19 -14.49 -8.32
CA LYS A 400 24.92 -14.38 -7.58
C LYS A 400 24.17 -13.11 -7.97
N PRO A 401 22.83 -13.20 -8.05
CA PRO A 401 22.01 -12.02 -8.38
C PRO A 401 22.00 -11.00 -7.23
N ASP A 402 22.38 -9.76 -7.51
CA ASP A 402 22.26 -8.61 -6.63
C ASP A 402 21.01 -7.79 -6.97
N LEU A 403 20.52 -6.97 -6.04
CA LEU A 403 19.35 -6.14 -6.22
C LEU A 403 19.74 -4.65 -6.29
N LEU A 404 19.44 -4.02 -7.43
CA LEU A 404 19.48 -2.57 -7.59
C LEU A 404 18.07 -2.01 -7.58
N LEU A 405 17.88 -0.86 -6.94
CA LEU A 405 16.61 -0.16 -6.90
C LEU A 405 16.77 1.26 -7.44
N GLY A 406 16.10 1.53 -8.55
CA GLY A 406 15.85 2.89 -9.01
C GLY A 406 14.71 3.54 -8.21
N THR A 407 14.68 4.86 -8.15
CA THR A 407 13.66 5.59 -7.39
C THR A 407 13.26 6.89 -8.09
N TYR A 408 12.03 7.34 -7.84
CA TYR A 408 11.62 8.71 -8.17
C TYR A 408 12.45 9.72 -7.37
N GLY A 409 12.64 9.47 -6.08
CA GLY A 409 13.56 10.22 -5.25
C GLY A 409 13.29 10.15 -3.76
N PHE A 410 14.35 10.45 -3.02
CA PHE A 410 14.32 10.72 -1.60
C PHE A 410 14.09 12.20 -1.35
N TYR A 411 13.15 12.52 -0.50
CA TYR A 411 12.95 13.88 -0.07
C TYR A 411 13.98 14.22 1.03
N THR A 412 14.91 15.13 0.72
CA THR A 412 15.92 15.61 1.66
C THR A 412 15.74 17.12 1.86
N GLY A 413 15.08 17.50 2.96
CA GLY A 413 14.67 18.90 3.14
C GLY A 413 13.66 19.30 2.07
N ASN A 414 13.91 20.37 1.31
CA ASN A 414 13.02 20.84 0.24
C ASN A 414 13.43 20.31 -1.15
N THR A 415 14.29 19.30 -1.22
CA THR A 415 14.86 18.83 -2.48
C THR A 415 14.57 17.34 -2.64
N LEU A 416 14.03 16.96 -3.78
CA LEU A 416 13.90 15.58 -4.19
C LEU A 416 15.21 15.14 -4.88
N VAL A 417 15.78 14.00 -4.49
CA VAL A 417 17.04 13.49 -5.02
C VAL A 417 16.87 12.03 -5.41
N SER A 418 16.91 11.72 -6.71
CA SER A 418 16.92 10.34 -7.19
C SER A 418 18.28 9.68 -7.02
N ARG A 419 18.26 8.38 -6.73
CA ARG A 419 19.44 7.57 -6.49
C ARG A 419 19.21 6.16 -7.03
N LEU A 420 20.30 5.40 -7.17
CA LEU A 420 20.24 3.94 -7.24
C LEU A 420 20.71 3.35 -5.91
N THR A 421 19.91 2.49 -5.32
CA THR A 421 20.26 1.75 -4.10
C THR A 421 20.74 0.36 -4.46
N LEU A 422 21.89 -0.06 -3.94
CA LEU A 422 22.46 -1.39 -4.17
C LEU A 422 22.37 -2.25 -2.92
N TYR A 423 21.75 -3.41 -3.06
CA TYR A 423 21.80 -4.53 -2.11
C TYR A 423 22.55 -5.69 -2.75
N ARG A 424 23.64 -6.13 -2.14
CA ARG A 424 24.44 -7.28 -2.63
C ARG A 424 23.96 -8.57 -2.00
N ASN A 425 23.88 -9.63 -2.78
CA ASN A 425 23.56 -10.97 -2.30
C ASN A 425 24.80 -11.61 -1.62
N ILE A 426 24.83 -11.55 -0.31
CA ILE A 426 25.88 -12.16 0.52
C ILE A 426 25.57 -13.61 0.93
N GLY A 427 24.41 -14.14 0.52
CA GLY A 427 23.98 -15.51 0.75
C GLY A 427 24.55 -16.50 -0.28
N SER A 428 23.80 -17.56 -0.52
CA SER A 428 24.07 -18.51 -1.61
C SER A 428 23.08 -18.31 -2.76
N LEU A 429 23.31 -18.98 -3.91
CA LEU A 429 22.34 -18.97 -5.01
C LEU A 429 20.97 -19.51 -4.61
N SER A 430 20.92 -20.57 -3.79
CA SER A 430 19.66 -21.18 -3.35
C SER A 430 19.02 -20.52 -2.11
N GLN A 431 19.77 -19.70 -1.42
CA GLN A 431 19.31 -18.96 -0.23
C GLN A 431 19.92 -17.56 -0.27
N PRO A 432 19.36 -16.66 -1.07
CA PRO A 432 19.85 -15.29 -1.17
C PRO A 432 19.65 -14.54 0.15
N VAL A 433 20.60 -13.66 0.44
CA VAL A 433 20.55 -12.71 1.57
C VAL A 433 21.02 -11.37 1.03
N PHE A 434 20.15 -10.40 0.95
CA PHE A 434 20.50 -9.08 0.45
C PHE A 434 21.03 -8.18 1.57
N SER A 435 22.18 -7.58 1.36
CA SER A 435 22.80 -6.64 2.28
C SER A 435 22.97 -5.28 1.62
N LEU A 436 22.48 -4.21 2.27
CA LEU A 436 22.64 -2.84 1.78
C LEU A 436 24.13 -2.50 1.69
N ILE A 437 24.57 -2.10 0.51
CA ILE A 437 25.91 -1.61 0.25
C ILE A 437 25.94 -0.09 0.21
N THR A 438 25.02 0.51 -0.55
CA THR A 438 24.91 1.96 -0.67
C THR A 438 23.52 2.36 -1.12
N GLN A 439 23.06 3.53 -0.68
CA GLN A 439 21.83 4.18 -1.16
C GLN A 439 22.08 5.14 -2.33
N ASP A 440 23.34 5.31 -2.77
CA ASP A 440 23.69 6.19 -3.89
C ASP A 440 24.79 5.53 -4.72
N TYR A 441 24.40 4.46 -5.44
CA TYR A 441 25.30 3.70 -6.28
C TYR A 441 25.79 4.54 -7.45
N ALA A 442 27.09 4.44 -7.74
CA ALA A 442 27.80 5.25 -8.73
C ALA A 442 27.65 6.79 -8.53
N ALA A 443 27.30 7.24 -7.31
CA ALA A 443 27.11 8.65 -6.96
C ALA A 443 26.16 9.40 -7.92
N LEU A 444 25.10 8.72 -8.39
CA LEU A 444 24.15 9.26 -9.38
C LEU A 444 23.34 10.45 -8.86
N SER A 445 23.19 10.60 -7.55
CA SER A 445 22.55 11.79 -6.96
C SER A 445 23.17 13.11 -7.41
N ALA A 446 24.47 13.09 -7.72
CA ALA A 446 25.20 14.26 -8.21
C ALA A 446 24.79 14.72 -9.62
N GLN A 447 24.09 13.87 -10.38
CA GLN A 447 23.62 14.18 -11.73
C GLN A 447 22.34 15.03 -11.73
N GLY A 448 21.66 15.16 -10.59
CA GLY A 448 20.43 15.96 -10.47
C GLY A 448 19.25 15.44 -11.32
N LEU A 449 19.22 14.14 -11.59
CA LEU A 449 18.16 13.50 -12.34
C LEU A 449 16.99 13.11 -11.42
N PHE A 450 15.80 13.00 -12.01
CA PHE A 450 14.60 12.58 -11.29
C PHE A 450 13.99 11.35 -11.96
N HIS A 451 13.43 10.44 -11.15
CA HIS A 451 12.72 9.26 -11.59
C HIS A 451 13.64 8.33 -12.39
N LEU A 452 14.65 7.79 -11.73
CA LEU A 452 15.61 6.88 -12.34
C LEU A 452 15.03 5.47 -12.42
N ILE A 453 14.81 4.97 -13.63
CA ILE A 453 14.35 3.61 -13.92
C ILE A 453 15.48 2.87 -14.64
N PRO A 454 16.16 1.92 -13.98
CA PRO A 454 17.31 1.22 -14.56
C PRO A 454 16.90 0.02 -15.40
N SER A 455 17.72 -0.29 -16.40
CA SER A 455 17.79 -1.56 -17.12
C SER A 455 19.23 -1.92 -17.42
N ALA A 456 19.58 -3.21 -17.40
CA ALA A 456 20.93 -3.71 -17.58
C ALA A 456 21.07 -4.51 -18.88
N GLY A 457 22.26 -4.44 -19.50
CA GLY A 457 22.62 -5.22 -20.68
C GLY A 457 23.95 -4.76 -21.26
N ASP A 458 24.66 -5.66 -21.93
CA ASP A 458 25.89 -5.34 -22.70
C ASP A 458 25.47 -4.65 -24.00
N ILE A 459 25.49 -3.31 -24.04
CA ILE A 459 24.95 -2.55 -25.17
C ILE A 459 25.99 -2.20 -26.24
N ASP A 460 27.26 -2.32 -25.94
CA ASP A 460 28.35 -2.09 -26.88
C ASP A 460 29.19 -3.34 -27.17
N ASN A 461 28.74 -4.49 -26.65
CA ASN A 461 29.27 -5.82 -26.94
C ASN A 461 30.76 -5.95 -26.58
N ASP A 462 31.17 -5.36 -25.48
CA ASP A 462 32.53 -5.50 -24.93
C ASP A 462 32.60 -6.61 -23.88
N GLY A 463 31.49 -7.23 -23.55
CA GLY A 463 31.35 -8.40 -22.68
C GLY A 463 31.10 -8.12 -21.23
N ASP A 464 30.90 -6.85 -20.86
CA ASP A 464 30.46 -6.46 -19.52
C ASP A 464 29.02 -5.86 -19.54
N ILE A 465 28.41 -5.73 -18.38
CA ILE A 465 27.01 -5.29 -18.28
C ILE A 465 26.94 -3.80 -18.00
N ASP A 466 26.34 -3.05 -18.91
CA ASP A 466 26.04 -1.64 -18.78
C ASP A 466 24.68 -1.38 -18.09
N LEU A 467 24.45 -0.14 -17.66
CA LEU A 467 23.16 0.34 -17.23
C LEU A 467 22.65 1.44 -18.17
N VAL A 468 21.41 1.30 -18.61
CA VAL A 468 20.64 2.42 -19.15
C VAL A 468 19.60 2.86 -18.14
N MET A 469 19.32 4.14 -18.08
CA MET A 469 18.37 4.72 -17.15
C MET A 469 17.45 5.69 -17.86
N GLY A 470 16.15 5.50 -17.68
CA GLY A 470 15.18 6.52 -18.03
C GLY A 470 15.00 7.54 -16.92
N ASN A 471 14.44 8.69 -17.27
CA ASN A 471 14.14 9.74 -16.33
C ASN A 471 12.74 10.36 -16.52
N SER A 472 12.37 11.28 -15.63
CA SER A 472 11.07 11.97 -15.65
C SER A 472 10.82 12.81 -16.92
N THR A 473 11.87 13.23 -17.62
CA THR A 473 11.72 14.02 -18.87
C THR A 473 11.62 13.17 -20.12
N GLY A 474 11.71 11.84 -20.01
CA GLY A 474 11.64 10.93 -21.15
C GLY A 474 12.97 10.72 -21.87
N GLN A 475 14.07 11.08 -21.27
CA GLN A 475 15.41 10.86 -21.79
C GLN A 475 15.99 9.54 -21.31
N ILE A 476 16.94 8.99 -22.07
CA ILE A 476 17.70 7.80 -21.72
C ILE A 476 19.15 8.17 -21.48
N HIS A 477 19.67 7.79 -20.34
CA HIS A 477 21.06 7.96 -19.94
C HIS A 477 21.76 6.60 -19.99
N TRP A 478 23.06 6.60 -20.24
CA TRP A 478 23.90 5.40 -20.26
C TRP A 478 25.02 5.54 -19.24
N LEU A 479 25.08 4.61 -18.33
CA LEU A 479 26.17 4.45 -17.38
C LEU A 479 27.01 3.25 -17.87
N GLU A 480 28.13 3.58 -18.52
CA GLU A 480 29.01 2.60 -19.14
C GLU A 480 29.84 1.87 -18.09
N ASN A 481 29.83 0.55 -18.17
CA ASN A 481 30.77 -0.27 -17.43
C ASN A 481 32.10 -0.29 -18.17
N THR A 482 33.19 -0.14 -17.46
CA THR A 482 34.54 -0.12 -18.04
C THR A 482 35.41 -1.22 -17.44
N ALA A 483 34.81 -2.18 -16.75
CA ALA A 483 35.54 -3.22 -16.04
C ALA A 483 36.08 -4.32 -16.96
N GLY A 484 35.39 -4.55 -18.08
CA GLY A 484 35.62 -5.70 -18.97
C GLY A 484 34.99 -6.99 -18.46
N ALA A 485 34.75 -7.92 -19.36
CA ALA A 485 34.01 -9.17 -19.13
C ALA A 485 34.45 -9.93 -17.88
N GLY A 486 33.48 -10.34 -17.06
CA GLY A 486 33.68 -11.16 -15.86
C GLY A 486 34.35 -10.45 -14.67
N ASN A 487 34.49 -9.15 -14.71
CA ASN A 487 34.94 -8.34 -13.56
C ASN A 487 33.77 -7.66 -12.87
N PRO A 488 33.93 -7.32 -11.56
CA PRO A 488 32.95 -6.47 -10.87
C PRO A 488 32.70 -5.18 -11.62
N CYS A 489 31.48 -4.72 -11.68
CA CYS A 489 31.08 -3.53 -12.42
C CYS A 489 31.85 -2.28 -11.97
N ASN A 490 32.28 -1.48 -12.94
CA ASN A 490 32.99 -0.21 -12.73
C ASN A 490 32.33 0.92 -13.53
N PHE A 491 31.26 1.47 -12.96
CA PHE A 491 30.46 2.53 -13.56
C PHE A 491 31.06 3.91 -13.29
N THR A 492 32.02 4.32 -14.07
CA THR A 492 32.69 5.62 -13.92
C THR A 492 32.38 6.60 -15.05
N VAL A 493 31.76 6.14 -16.15
CA VAL A 493 31.45 6.94 -17.32
C VAL A 493 29.94 7.12 -17.44
N PHE A 494 29.46 8.32 -17.11
CA PHE A 494 28.06 8.71 -17.29
C PHE A 494 27.88 9.47 -18.60
N LYS A 495 27.05 8.94 -19.50
CA LYS A 495 26.69 9.54 -20.79
C LYS A 495 25.26 10.10 -20.70
N ASN A 496 25.13 11.43 -20.68
CA ASN A 496 23.85 12.11 -20.58
C ASN A 496 23.15 12.13 -21.94
N ASN A 497 22.01 11.43 -22.07
CA ASN A 497 21.21 11.32 -23.29
C ASN A 497 22.07 11.07 -24.57
N PRO A 498 22.92 10.04 -24.58
CA PRO A 498 23.90 9.83 -25.67
C PRO A 498 23.25 9.54 -27.02
N PHE A 499 22.00 9.08 -27.01
CA PHE A 499 21.27 8.72 -28.23
C PHE A 499 20.49 9.88 -28.82
N GLY A 500 20.45 11.05 -28.14
CA GLY A 500 19.93 12.32 -28.67
C GLY A 500 18.42 12.36 -28.86
N PHE A 501 17.64 11.47 -28.22
CA PHE A 501 16.18 11.50 -28.31
C PHE A 501 15.50 11.67 -26.94
N THR A 502 14.24 12.07 -27.01
CA THR A 502 13.33 12.10 -25.88
C THR A 502 12.05 11.39 -26.31
N THR A 503 11.47 10.56 -25.45
CA THR A 503 10.22 9.84 -25.75
C THR A 503 9.06 10.80 -26.00
N SER A 504 8.05 10.35 -26.72
CA SER A 504 6.85 11.14 -27.06
C SER A 504 5.97 11.49 -25.83
N SER A 505 6.21 10.86 -24.70
CA SER A 505 5.59 11.14 -23.41
C SER A 505 6.65 11.03 -22.32
N ALA A 506 6.50 11.79 -21.24
CA ALA A 506 7.42 11.78 -20.10
C ALA A 506 7.53 10.41 -19.42
N GLU A 507 8.41 10.31 -18.41
CA GLU A 507 8.60 9.14 -17.55
C GLU A 507 9.05 7.90 -18.34
N ALA A 508 10.28 7.92 -18.83
CA ALA A 508 10.84 6.80 -19.58
C ALA A 508 11.17 5.63 -18.67
N ALA A 509 10.58 4.46 -18.94
CA ALA A 509 10.88 3.19 -18.28
C ALA A 509 11.52 2.23 -19.31
N PRO A 510 12.85 2.24 -19.49
CA PRO A 510 13.50 1.43 -20.49
C PRO A 510 13.63 -0.03 -20.06
N GLN A 511 13.56 -0.92 -21.05
CA GLN A 511 14.09 -2.27 -20.96
C GLN A 511 14.98 -2.54 -22.19
N LEU A 512 16.18 -3.03 -21.94
CA LEU A 512 17.06 -3.59 -22.97
C LEU A 512 16.63 -5.03 -23.26
N TYR A 513 16.29 -5.33 -24.52
CA TYR A 513 15.88 -6.66 -24.94
C TYR A 513 16.02 -6.82 -26.45
N ASP A 514 16.63 -7.90 -26.93
CA ASP A 514 16.69 -8.24 -28.35
C ASP A 514 15.34 -8.78 -28.81
N ILE A 515 14.44 -7.85 -29.21
CA ILE A 515 13.04 -8.22 -29.53
C ILE A 515 12.87 -8.75 -30.96
N ASP A 516 13.72 -8.37 -31.89
CA ASP A 516 13.68 -8.81 -33.29
C ASP A 516 14.67 -9.95 -33.60
N LEU A 517 15.41 -10.39 -32.58
CA LEU A 517 16.35 -11.50 -32.61
C LEU A 517 17.51 -11.30 -33.64
N ASP A 518 17.96 -10.03 -33.79
CA ASP A 518 19.09 -9.69 -34.65
C ASP A 518 20.45 -9.73 -33.92
N GLY A 519 20.45 -10.09 -32.65
CA GLY A 519 21.65 -10.22 -31.80
C GLY A 519 22.09 -8.88 -31.18
N LYS A 520 21.30 -7.82 -31.26
CA LYS A 520 21.57 -6.52 -30.65
C LYS A 520 20.45 -6.15 -29.70
N LEU A 521 20.79 -5.54 -28.58
CA LEU A 521 19.79 -5.10 -27.62
C LEU A 521 19.06 -3.86 -28.12
N ASP A 522 17.74 -3.97 -28.24
CA ASP A 522 16.84 -2.87 -28.53
C ASP A 522 16.41 -2.13 -27.26
N LEU A 523 15.84 -0.93 -27.41
CA LEU A 523 15.22 -0.19 -26.33
C LEU A 523 13.69 -0.23 -26.43
N LEU A 524 13.06 -0.85 -25.45
CA LEU A 524 11.62 -0.92 -25.27
C LEU A 524 11.27 -0.01 -24.10
N ILE A 525 10.61 1.13 -24.38
CA ILE A 525 10.47 2.20 -23.39
C ILE A 525 9.01 2.39 -23.03
N GLY A 526 8.64 2.04 -21.81
CA GLY A 526 7.36 2.41 -21.24
C GLY A 526 7.30 3.90 -20.95
N MET A 527 6.10 4.48 -21.06
CA MET A 527 5.90 5.92 -20.97
C MET A 527 4.75 6.27 -20.02
N LYS A 528 4.72 7.52 -19.56
CA LYS A 528 3.66 8.06 -18.69
C LYS A 528 2.25 7.85 -19.25
N ASN A 529 2.06 7.95 -20.56
CA ASN A 529 0.76 7.75 -21.21
C ASN A 529 0.30 6.27 -21.29
N GLY A 530 1.02 5.33 -20.63
CA GLY A 530 0.66 3.92 -20.60
C GLY A 530 0.95 3.13 -21.88
N ARG A 531 1.72 3.70 -22.79
CA ARG A 531 2.17 3.08 -24.05
C ARG A 531 3.62 2.64 -23.94
N ILE A 532 4.07 1.81 -24.90
CA ILE A 532 5.45 1.40 -25.07
C ILE A 532 5.98 1.92 -26.40
N ALA A 533 7.12 2.61 -26.38
CA ALA A 533 7.86 2.96 -27.58
C ALA A 533 8.90 1.88 -27.89
N TYR A 534 9.09 1.58 -29.17
CA TYR A 534 10.11 0.67 -29.65
C TYR A 534 11.16 1.45 -30.46
N TYR A 535 12.37 1.43 -29.95
CA TYR A 535 13.57 1.95 -30.62
C TYR A 535 14.47 0.79 -30.98
N ARG A 536 14.61 0.52 -32.28
CA ARG A 536 15.48 -0.53 -32.77
C ARG A 536 16.93 -0.11 -32.73
N ASN A 537 17.83 -1.00 -32.33
CA ASN A 537 19.26 -0.80 -32.46
C ASN A 537 19.72 -1.02 -33.89
N THR A 538 19.89 0.09 -34.62
CA THR A 538 20.36 0.10 -36.03
C THR A 538 21.86 0.35 -36.13
N GLY A 539 22.55 0.50 -35.01
CA GLY A 539 24.00 0.66 -34.92
C GLY A 539 24.76 -0.66 -35.14
N THR A 540 26.07 -0.64 -34.86
CA THR A 540 26.87 -1.82 -34.77
C THR A 540 26.83 -2.43 -33.38
N ALA A 541 27.29 -3.65 -33.18
CA ALA A 541 27.40 -4.25 -31.84
C ALA A 541 28.25 -3.39 -30.89
N ALA A 542 29.37 -2.82 -31.35
CA ALA A 542 30.28 -2.00 -30.55
C ALA A 542 29.91 -0.50 -30.50
N THR A 543 28.89 -0.06 -31.22
CA THR A 543 28.46 1.35 -31.24
C THR A 543 26.95 1.37 -31.44
N PRO A 544 26.18 1.31 -30.33
CA PRO A 544 24.74 1.26 -30.40
C PRO A 544 24.18 2.58 -30.96
N GLY A 545 23.13 2.45 -31.77
CA GLY A 545 22.43 3.60 -32.36
C GLY A 545 20.95 3.25 -32.49
N TYR A 546 20.10 3.99 -31.82
CA TYR A 546 18.68 3.67 -31.73
C TYR A 546 17.83 4.51 -32.64
N SER A 547 16.94 3.87 -33.38
CA SER A 547 15.97 4.49 -34.30
C SER A 547 14.55 4.15 -33.89
N LEU A 548 13.71 5.19 -33.74
CA LEU A 548 12.29 5.01 -33.39
C LEU A 548 11.54 4.25 -34.50
N ILE A 549 10.94 3.13 -34.15
CA ILE A 549 10.06 2.35 -35.02
C ILE A 549 8.59 2.75 -34.77
N THR A 550 8.16 2.82 -33.50
CA THR A 550 6.80 3.21 -33.12
C THR A 550 6.74 3.67 -31.68
N ASN A 551 5.76 4.57 -31.37
CA ASN A 551 5.40 4.96 -30.01
C ASN A 551 4.24 4.13 -29.41
N THR A 552 3.75 3.12 -30.12
CA THR A 552 2.58 2.30 -29.72
C THR A 552 2.87 0.81 -29.97
N PHE A 553 4.02 0.35 -29.53
CA PHE A 553 4.48 -1.01 -29.79
C PHE A 553 3.49 -2.06 -29.27
N GLY A 554 3.17 -3.02 -30.15
CA GLY A 554 2.18 -4.05 -29.88
C GLY A 554 0.78 -3.53 -29.55
N ASN A 555 0.51 -2.24 -29.75
CA ASN A 555 -0.69 -1.54 -29.32
C ASN A 555 -1.00 -1.69 -27.82
N VAL A 556 0.03 -1.92 -27.01
CA VAL A 556 -0.10 -1.98 -25.54
C VAL A 556 -0.69 -0.70 -24.99
N ASN A 557 -1.63 -0.83 -24.05
CA ASN A 557 -2.21 0.28 -23.33
C ASN A 557 -2.56 -0.14 -21.90
N VAL A 558 -1.89 0.49 -20.92
CA VAL A 558 -2.11 0.25 -19.49
C VAL A 558 -2.62 1.50 -18.77
N GLN A 559 -3.29 2.42 -19.51
CA GLN A 559 -3.94 3.57 -18.89
C GLN A 559 -4.94 3.11 -17.84
N GLY A 560 -4.97 3.82 -16.72
CA GLY A 560 -5.95 3.61 -15.68
C GLY A 560 -7.34 4.13 -16.05
N ASN A 561 -8.27 4.11 -15.08
CA ASN A 561 -9.59 4.69 -15.25
C ASN A 561 -9.47 6.21 -15.57
N PRO A 562 -9.94 6.70 -16.72
CA PRO A 562 -9.76 8.11 -17.09
C PRO A 562 -10.37 9.12 -16.12
N SER A 563 -11.42 8.73 -15.39
CA SER A 563 -12.06 9.58 -14.38
C SER A 563 -11.19 9.76 -13.12
N ILE A 564 -10.21 8.88 -12.91
CA ILE A 564 -9.30 8.88 -11.75
C ILE A 564 -7.91 9.35 -12.18
N TYR A 565 -7.39 8.78 -13.28
CA TYR A 565 -5.99 8.91 -13.68
C TYR A 565 -5.80 9.80 -14.93
N GLY A 566 -6.89 10.30 -15.52
CA GLY A 566 -6.80 11.05 -16.78
C GLY A 566 -6.24 10.16 -17.90
N ILE A 567 -5.21 10.65 -18.59
CA ILE A 567 -4.54 9.92 -19.66
C ILE A 567 -3.30 9.15 -19.18
N ASP A 568 -3.01 9.14 -17.89
CA ASP A 568 -1.80 8.54 -17.33
C ASP A 568 -1.92 7.01 -17.22
N GLY A 569 -0.83 6.33 -17.45
CA GLY A 569 -0.73 4.88 -17.37
C GLY A 569 0.57 4.39 -16.73
N TYR A 570 1.66 5.16 -16.83
CA TYR A 570 2.98 4.85 -16.27
C TYR A 570 3.41 3.40 -16.56
N ALA A 571 3.50 3.07 -17.85
CA ALA A 571 3.89 1.73 -18.28
C ALA A 571 5.32 1.41 -17.83
N VAL A 572 5.51 0.27 -17.18
CA VAL A 572 6.84 -0.29 -16.85
C VAL A 572 6.90 -1.68 -17.48
N PRO A 573 7.49 -1.84 -18.68
CA PRO A 573 7.53 -3.11 -19.40
C PRO A 573 8.61 -4.05 -18.84
N TYR A 574 8.30 -5.34 -18.86
CA TYR A 574 9.24 -6.43 -18.61
C TYR A 574 9.00 -7.55 -19.61
N PHE A 575 9.82 -7.59 -20.67
CA PHE A 575 9.83 -8.65 -21.69
C PHE A 575 10.71 -9.81 -21.21
N PHE A 576 10.25 -11.02 -21.45
CA PHE A 576 11.00 -12.25 -21.12
C PHE A 576 10.59 -13.39 -22.06
N ASN A 577 11.44 -14.41 -22.17
CA ASN A 577 11.13 -15.64 -22.88
C ASN A 577 10.78 -16.73 -21.86
N ASP A 578 9.63 -17.39 -22.02
CA ASP A 578 9.16 -18.46 -21.14
C ASP A 578 9.49 -19.87 -21.68
N GLY A 579 10.26 -19.95 -22.77
CA GLY A 579 10.57 -21.21 -23.49
C GLY A 579 9.53 -21.53 -24.57
N ALA A 580 8.33 -20.98 -24.53
CA ALA A 580 7.31 -21.11 -25.58
C ALA A 580 7.25 -19.86 -26.49
N GLY A 581 7.86 -18.76 -26.06
CA GLY A 581 7.92 -17.50 -26.82
C GLY A 581 8.15 -16.30 -25.93
N THR A 582 8.17 -15.12 -26.54
CA THR A 582 8.31 -13.87 -25.83
C THR A 582 7.00 -13.48 -25.16
N LYS A 583 7.08 -13.09 -23.90
CA LYS A 583 6.00 -12.62 -23.04
C LYS A 583 6.31 -11.22 -22.53
N LEU A 584 5.27 -10.52 -22.06
CA LEU A 584 5.41 -9.18 -21.55
C LEU A 584 4.55 -8.98 -20.31
N LEU A 585 5.16 -8.61 -19.20
CA LEU A 585 4.48 -8.00 -18.05
C LEU A 585 4.58 -6.48 -18.18
N VAL A 586 3.51 -5.77 -17.85
CA VAL A 586 3.53 -4.29 -17.83
C VAL A 586 2.92 -3.81 -16.53
N GLY A 587 3.71 -3.13 -15.72
CA GLY A 587 3.23 -2.38 -14.59
C GLY A 587 2.44 -1.15 -15.02
N SER A 588 1.59 -0.64 -14.12
CA SER A 588 0.67 0.46 -14.44
C SER A 588 0.44 1.43 -13.28
N ILE A 589 -0.10 2.60 -13.59
CA ILE A 589 -0.50 3.62 -12.60
C ILE A 589 -1.49 3.08 -11.57
N SER A 590 -2.40 2.18 -11.97
CA SER A 590 -3.41 1.60 -11.09
C SER A 590 -2.84 0.58 -10.09
N GLY A 591 -1.55 0.21 -10.22
CA GLY A 591 -0.92 -0.81 -9.39
C GLY A 591 -1.12 -2.24 -9.89
N THR A 592 -1.93 -2.44 -10.94
CA THR A 592 -2.13 -3.74 -11.58
C THR A 592 -1.00 -4.08 -12.54
N ILE A 593 -0.77 -5.37 -12.75
CA ILE A 593 0.19 -5.88 -13.73
C ILE A 593 -0.57 -6.48 -14.89
N PHE A 594 -0.34 -5.98 -16.10
CA PHE A 594 -0.90 -6.52 -17.32
C PHE A 594 0.03 -7.60 -17.90
N TYR A 595 -0.53 -8.68 -18.43
CA TYR A 595 0.22 -9.77 -19.07
C TYR A 595 -0.20 -9.91 -20.52
N TYR A 596 0.78 -9.92 -21.42
CA TYR A 596 0.58 -10.05 -22.86
C TYR A 596 1.41 -11.20 -23.44
N ASP A 597 0.86 -11.88 -24.43
CA ASP A 597 1.59 -12.69 -25.37
C ASP A 597 2.13 -11.83 -26.52
N VAL A 598 3.43 -11.95 -26.79
CA VAL A 598 4.08 -11.24 -27.89
C VAL A 598 4.14 -12.20 -29.10
N PRO A 599 3.50 -11.85 -30.23
CA PRO A 599 3.50 -12.72 -31.42
C PRO A 599 4.90 -12.79 -32.04
N ALA A 600 5.22 -13.90 -32.72
CA ALA A 600 6.49 -14.06 -33.44
C ALA A 600 6.72 -12.95 -34.50
N ASN A 601 5.66 -12.46 -35.13
CA ASN A 601 5.71 -11.25 -35.93
C ASN A 601 5.41 -10.03 -35.04
N ILE A 602 6.45 -9.40 -34.53
CA ILE A 602 6.40 -8.29 -33.59
C ILE A 602 5.73 -7.00 -34.17
N ALA A 603 5.46 -6.95 -35.46
CA ALA A 603 4.70 -5.84 -36.06
C ALA A 603 3.18 -5.94 -35.81
N GLN A 604 2.71 -7.06 -35.29
CA GLN A 604 1.29 -7.26 -34.94
C GLN A 604 1.00 -6.71 -33.54
N ASN A 605 -0.29 -6.52 -33.24
CA ASN A 605 -0.73 -6.21 -31.89
C ASN A 605 -0.47 -7.38 -30.95
N PHE A 606 -0.03 -7.08 -29.74
CA PHE A 606 0.14 -8.07 -28.68
C PHE A 606 -1.20 -8.53 -28.15
N VAL A 607 -1.28 -9.78 -27.70
CA VAL A 607 -2.52 -10.36 -27.19
C VAL A 607 -2.56 -10.16 -25.67
N LEU A 608 -3.50 -9.38 -25.19
CA LEU A 608 -3.73 -9.24 -23.76
C LEU A 608 -4.29 -10.56 -23.21
N VAL A 609 -3.50 -11.23 -22.38
CA VAL A 609 -3.88 -12.50 -21.72
C VAL A 609 -4.58 -12.24 -20.39
N ASN A 610 -4.05 -11.32 -19.59
CA ASN A 610 -4.60 -10.98 -18.28
C ASN A 610 -4.38 -9.50 -17.95
N PRO A 611 -5.45 -8.72 -17.69
CA PRO A 611 -5.32 -7.30 -17.33
C PRO A 611 -4.96 -7.06 -15.85
N SER A 612 -4.94 -8.12 -15.02
CA SER A 612 -4.61 -8.03 -13.60
C SER A 612 -4.06 -9.36 -13.09
N VAL A 613 -2.78 -9.56 -13.31
CA VAL A 613 -2.08 -10.80 -12.92
C VAL A 613 -2.28 -11.04 -11.42
N ASN A 614 -2.85 -12.21 -11.06
CA ASN A 614 -3.11 -12.67 -9.69
C ASN A 614 -3.83 -11.64 -8.80
N ASN A 615 -4.52 -10.66 -9.40
CA ASN A 615 -5.12 -9.53 -8.70
C ASN A 615 -4.14 -8.77 -7.78
N TYR A 616 -2.84 -8.83 -8.08
CA TYR A 616 -1.86 -8.05 -7.32
C TYR A 616 -2.14 -6.57 -7.48
N ASN A 617 -2.24 -5.91 -6.34
CA ASN A 617 -2.29 -4.46 -6.23
C ASN A 617 -1.55 -4.05 -4.95
N GLU A 618 -0.24 -3.89 -5.08
CA GLU A 618 0.66 -3.58 -3.96
C GLU A 618 0.85 -2.07 -3.75
N GLY A 619 0.16 -1.28 -4.50
CA GLY A 619 0.24 0.18 -4.56
C GLY A 619 0.33 0.66 -5.99
N ALA A 620 0.06 1.94 -6.22
CA ALA A 620 0.11 2.56 -7.54
C ALA A 620 1.50 2.49 -8.18
N GLN A 621 1.55 2.68 -9.50
CA GLN A 621 2.81 2.68 -10.29
C GLN A 621 3.62 1.40 -10.08
N SER A 622 2.99 0.25 -10.30
CA SER A 622 3.62 -1.05 -10.16
C SER A 622 4.80 -1.20 -11.13
N ALA A 623 5.89 -1.79 -10.65
CA ALA A 623 7.12 -2.06 -11.43
C ALA A 623 7.54 -3.52 -11.25
N PRO A 624 7.14 -4.42 -12.18
CA PRO A 624 7.46 -5.84 -12.09
C PRO A 624 8.87 -6.13 -12.59
N PHE A 625 9.59 -7.02 -11.89
CA PHE A 625 10.79 -7.67 -12.34
C PHE A 625 10.72 -9.18 -12.06
N PHE A 626 10.86 -10.02 -13.09
CA PHE A 626 10.51 -11.44 -13.03
C PHE A 626 11.71 -12.33 -13.38
N VAL A 627 12.37 -12.88 -12.36
CA VAL A 627 13.65 -13.61 -12.48
C VAL A 627 13.69 -14.78 -11.49
N ASP A 628 14.42 -15.85 -11.83
CA ASP A 628 14.78 -16.92 -10.90
C ASP A 628 15.95 -16.42 -10.02
N VAL A 629 15.62 -15.92 -8.82
CA VAL A 629 16.62 -15.31 -7.92
C VAL A 629 17.31 -16.33 -7.03
N ASN A 630 16.70 -17.50 -6.83
CA ASN A 630 17.15 -18.55 -5.93
C ASN A 630 17.63 -19.81 -6.68
N ASN A 631 17.68 -19.76 -8.01
CA ASN A 631 18.13 -20.83 -8.90
C ASN A 631 17.36 -22.15 -8.69
N ASP A 632 16.05 -22.09 -8.43
CA ASP A 632 15.18 -23.25 -8.28
C ASP A 632 14.53 -23.68 -9.62
N GLY A 633 14.83 -23.01 -10.71
CA GLY A 633 14.32 -23.22 -12.04
C GLY A 633 12.96 -22.57 -12.29
N LYS A 634 12.46 -21.78 -11.36
CA LYS A 634 11.22 -21.00 -11.47
C LYS A 634 11.54 -19.51 -11.30
N ARG A 635 10.73 -18.68 -11.93
CA ARG A 635 10.92 -17.24 -11.80
C ARG A 635 10.15 -16.69 -10.61
N ASP A 636 10.80 -15.82 -9.87
CA ASP A 636 10.24 -15.05 -8.76
C ASP A 636 9.87 -13.65 -9.24
N LEU A 637 8.94 -12.98 -8.54
CA LEU A 637 8.48 -11.64 -8.86
C LEU A 637 8.89 -10.66 -7.77
N PHE A 638 9.71 -9.69 -8.14
CA PHE A 638 9.92 -8.46 -7.39
C PHE A 638 8.94 -7.41 -7.92
N LEU A 639 8.17 -6.82 -7.05
CA LEU A 639 7.16 -5.84 -7.42
C LEU A 639 7.37 -4.55 -6.64
N GLY A 640 7.86 -3.53 -7.33
CA GLY A 640 7.97 -2.17 -6.81
C GLY A 640 6.67 -1.39 -6.97
N ASN A 641 6.54 -0.32 -6.21
CA ASN A 641 5.37 0.55 -6.22
C ASN A 641 5.71 1.99 -5.81
N ALA A 642 4.73 2.88 -5.88
CA ALA A 642 4.87 4.29 -5.53
C ALA A 642 5.20 4.54 -4.05
N GLY A 643 4.98 3.58 -3.16
CA GLY A 643 5.33 3.67 -1.74
C GLY A 643 6.82 3.61 -1.44
N GLY A 644 7.67 3.35 -2.45
CA GLY A 644 9.13 3.31 -2.29
C GLY A 644 9.70 2.02 -1.71
N GLY A 645 8.88 0.99 -1.60
CA GLY A 645 9.31 -0.33 -1.16
C GLY A 645 8.99 -1.42 -2.18
N LEU A 646 9.22 -2.67 -1.78
CA LEU A 646 9.02 -3.84 -2.61
C LEU A 646 8.10 -4.86 -1.96
N SER A 647 7.35 -5.59 -2.78
CA SER A 647 6.83 -6.91 -2.47
C SER A 647 7.67 -7.98 -3.16
N PHE A 648 7.82 -9.12 -2.52
CA PHE A 648 8.48 -10.29 -3.09
C PHE A 648 7.52 -11.49 -3.10
N PHE A 649 7.52 -12.19 -4.24
CA PHE A 649 6.70 -13.39 -4.43
C PHE A 649 7.59 -14.47 -5.06
N SER A 650 7.69 -15.62 -4.40
CA SER A 650 8.39 -16.75 -4.95
C SER A 650 7.45 -17.68 -5.72
N SER A 651 8.00 -18.38 -6.69
CA SER A 651 7.30 -19.47 -7.38
C SER A 651 7.37 -20.78 -6.62
N ALA A 652 7.73 -20.77 -5.35
CA ALA A 652 7.78 -21.95 -4.51
C ALA A 652 6.42 -22.64 -4.49
N SER A 653 6.39 -23.90 -4.83
CA SER A 653 5.30 -24.90 -4.84
C SER A 653 3.85 -24.40 -4.67
N PRO A 654 2.90 -24.89 -5.41
CA PRO A 654 1.61 -24.24 -5.59
C PRO A 654 0.89 -24.10 -4.27
N PHE A 655 1.00 -22.96 -3.59
CA PHE A 655 -0.18 -22.45 -2.92
C PHE A 655 -1.14 -22.10 -4.06
N VAL A 656 -2.05 -23.00 -4.28
CA VAL A 656 -3.23 -22.74 -5.11
C VAL A 656 -3.81 -21.46 -4.52
N SER A 657 -3.61 -20.33 -5.20
CA SER A 657 -4.48 -19.19 -4.96
C SER A 657 -5.89 -19.77 -4.99
N LEU A 658 -6.70 -19.47 -3.99
CA LEU A 658 -8.11 -19.71 -4.06
C LEU A 658 -8.65 -18.88 -5.24
N GLN A 659 -8.41 -19.36 -6.48
CA GLN A 659 -9.35 -19.07 -7.53
C GLN A 659 -10.65 -19.65 -7.00
N GLU A 660 -11.64 -18.82 -6.77
CA GLU A 660 -13.02 -19.24 -6.98
C GLU A 660 -13.12 -19.75 -8.43
N VAL A 661 -12.60 -20.96 -8.64
CA VAL A 661 -13.16 -21.80 -9.66
C VAL A 661 -14.60 -21.92 -9.22
N ASP A 662 -15.54 -21.50 -10.08
CA ASP A 662 -16.97 -21.66 -9.95
C ASP A 662 -17.31 -22.85 -9.02
N GLY A 663 -17.03 -22.63 -7.74
CA GLY A 663 -16.93 -23.62 -6.66
C GLY A 663 -18.23 -23.77 -5.90
N THR A 664 -19.29 -23.12 -6.40
CA THR A 664 -20.62 -23.19 -5.79
C THR A 664 -21.21 -24.58 -5.72
N THR A 665 -20.64 -25.58 -6.40
CA THR A 665 -21.18 -26.94 -6.37
C THR A 665 -20.35 -27.95 -5.58
N LEU A 666 -19.00 -27.90 -5.57
CA LEU A 666 -18.21 -28.94 -4.91
C LEU A 666 -17.90 -28.61 -3.44
N ASP A 667 -17.60 -27.36 -3.14
CA ASP A 667 -17.32 -26.90 -1.78
C ASP A 667 -18.55 -27.04 -0.87
N GLN A 668 -19.75 -26.79 -1.40
CA GLN A 668 -21.03 -27.02 -0.70
C GLN A 668 -21.35 -28.49 -0.44
N LYS A 669 -20.72 -29.41 -1.16
CA LYS A 669 -20.90 -30.86 -1.01
C LYS A 669 -20.00 -31.49 0.04
N VAL A 670 -18.98 -30.77 0.52
CA VAL A 670 -18.06 -31.23 1.55
C VAL A 670 -18.26 -30.42 2.82
N SER A 671 -18.71 -31.11 3.87
CA SER A 671 -18.89 -30.53 5.21
C SER A 671 -17.85 -31.09 6.16
N ILE A 672 -17.29 -30.22 7.02
CA ILE A 672 -16.33 -30.59 8.08
C ILE A 672 -16.82 -30.01 9.40
N TYR A 673 -17.02 -30.88 10.38
CA TYR A 673 -17.53 -30.46 11.68
C TYR A 673 -17.06 -31.39 12.83
N PRO A 674 -17.03 -30.90 14.08
CA PRO A 674 -17.20 -29.49 14.45
C PRO A 674 -16.04 -28.64 14.01
N ASN A 675 -16.28 -27.37 13.71
CA ASN A 675 -15.27 -26.36 13.47
C ASN A 675 -15.71 -25.06 14.16
N PRO A 676 -15.08 -24.62 15.24
CA PRO A 676 -13.86 -25.16 15.86
C PRO A 676 -13.97 -26.59 16.41
N THR A 677 -12.83 -27.28 16.56
CA THR A 677 -12.72 -28.62 17.13
C THR A 677 -11.73 -28.68 18.28
N SER A 678 -12.04 -29.52 19.28
CA SER A 678 -11.07 -29.83 20.36
C SER A 678 -10.27 -31.13 20.11
N GLY A 679 -10.62 -31.91 19.05
CA GLY A 679 -9.84 -33.13 18.85
C GLY A 679 -10.25 -34.06 17.72
N GLN A 680 -11.48 -34.10 17.29
CA GLN A 680 -11.92 -34.94 16.20
C GLN A 680 -12.78 -34.17 15.22
N LEU A 681 -12.48 -34.33 13.94
CA LEU A 681 -13.23 -33.74 12.82
C LEU A 681 -13.97 -34.83 12.09
N ASN A 682 -15.24 -34.63 11.78
CA ASN A 682 -16.00 -35.43 10.87
C ASN A 682 -16.04 -34.77 9.49
N VAL A 683 -15.78 -35.54 8.49
CA VAL A 683 -15.81 -35.12 7.08
C VAL A 683 -17.00 -35.84 6.43
N GLN A 684 -17.91 -35.06 5.84
CA GLN A 684 -19.05 -35.57 5.11
C GLN A 684 -19.06 -35.07 3.68
N ILE A 685 -19.18 -35.99 2.72
CA ILE A 685 -19.21 -35.71 1.29
C ILE A 685 -20.57 -36.08 0.75
N ASN A 686 -21.36 -35.09 0.36
CA ASN A 686 -22.74 -35.26 -0.07
C ASN A 686 -22.88 -35.30 -1.59
N ALA A 687 -23.73 -36.21 -2.09
CA ALA A 687 -24.16 -36.28 -3.51
C ALA A 687 -23.01 -36.31 -4.53
N LEU A 688 -21.91 -37.01 -4.24
CA LEU A 688 -20.81 -37.28 -5.15
C LEU A 688 -20.50 -38.77 -5.21
N GLU A 689 -20.35 -39.31 -6.44
CA GLU A 689 -19.75 -40.63 -6.63
C GLU A 689 -18.25 -40.47 -6.75
N PHE A 690 -17.49 -41.17 -5.91
CA PHE A 690 -16.03 -41.19 -5.95
C PHE A 690 -15.48 -42.58 -5.57
N GLU A 691 -14.23 -42.85 -5.98
CA GLU A 691 -13.56 -44.11 -5.65
C GLU A 691 -12.72 -44.00 -4.38
N SER A 692 -12.16 -42.81 -4.13
CA SER A 692 -11.38 -42.55 -2.93
C SER A 692 -11.25 -41.06 -2.67
N VAL A 693 -11.12 -40.71 -1.40
CA VAL A 693 -10.74 -39.39 -0.94
C VAL A 693 -9.44 -39.48 -0.12
N CYS A 694 -8.53 -38.56 -0.37
CA CYS A 694 -7.33 -38.37 0.43
C CYS A 694 -7.40 -36.99 1.09
N LEU A 695 -7.52 -36.98 2.42
CA LEU A 695 -7.47 -35.74 3.20
C LEU A 695 -6.06 -35.57 3.79
N GLN A 696 -5.50 -34.40 3.62
CA GLN A 696 -4.24 -33.99 4.23
C GLN A 696 -4.46 -32.77 5.11
N VAL A 697 -3.83 -32.74 6.28
CA VAL A 697 -3.85 -31.64 7.23
C VAL A 697 -2.52 -30.91 7.12
N PHE A 698 -2.58 -29.58 6.95
CA PHE A 698 -1.40 -28.73 6.89
C PHE A 698 -1.46 -27.68 7.99
N ASP A 699 -0.30 -27.33 8.56
CA ASP A 699 -0.17 -26.12 9.35
C ASP A 699 -0.14 -24.89 8.43
N MET A 700 -0.18 -23.69 9.02
CA MET A 700 -0.19 -22.44 8.27
C MET A 700 1.14 -22.13 7.56
N SER A 701 2.20 -22.90 7.84
CA SER A 701 3.46 -22.86 7.09
C SER A 701 3.44 -23.75 5.84
N GLY A 702 2.35 -24.49 5.61
CA GLY A 702 2.21 -25.44 4.50
C GLY A 702 2.84 -26.81 4.75
N ARG A 703 3.30 -27.11 5.95
CA ARG A 703 3.86 -28.41 6.32
C ARG A 703 2.71 -29.41 6.54
N ALA A 704 2.76 -30.57 5.84
CA ALA A 704 1.83 -31.65 6.04
C ALA A 704 2.05 -32.32 7.41
N LEU A 705 0.98 -32.41 8.20
CA LEU A 705 1.00 -32.93 9.58
C LEU A 705 0.35 -34.29 9.67
N ASN A 706 -0.74 -34.53 8.94
CA ASN A 706 -1.51 -35.75 8.97
C ASN A 706 -2.12 -36.06 7.59
N GLN A 707 -2.38 -37.33 7.32
CA GLN A 707 -3.05 -37.75 6.09
C GLN A 707 -3.98 -38.94 6.37
N VAL A 708 -5.22 -38.82 5.88
CA VAL A 708 -6.24 -39.88 5.98
C VAL A 708 -6.77 -40.20 4.59
N LYS A 709 -6.89 -41.49 4.27
CA LYS A 709 -7.54 -41.97 3.04
C LYS A 709 -8.82 -42.72 3.39
N SER A 710 -9.88 -42.50 2.64
CA SER A 710 -11.18 -43.12 2.80
C SER A 710 -11.83 -43.35 1.46
N ASP A 711 -12.72 -44.35 1.40
CA ASP A 711 -13.69 -44.60 0.32
C ASP A 711 -15.13 -44.36 0.78
N ALA A 712 -15.31 -44.00 2.07
CA ALA A 712 -16.60 -43.69 2.66
C ALA A 712 -17.00 -42.23 2.48
N ASN A 713 -18.29 -41.99 2.31
CA ASN A 713 -18.87 -40.64 2.23
C ASN A 713 -18.81 -39.86 3.55
N GLU A 714 -18.57 -40.56 4.65
CA GLU A 714 -18.40 -39.99 5.98
C GLU A 714 -17.22 -40.69 6.69
N PHE A 715 -16.27 -39.93 7.22
CA PHE A 715 -15.12 -40.42 7.97
C PHE A 715 -14.62 -39.38 8.95
N SER A 716 -13.82 -39.80 9.91
CA SER A 716 -13.27 -38.93 10.95
C SER A 716 -11.76 -38.74 10.81
N VAL A 717 -11.29 -37.57 11.22
CA VAL A 717 -9.88 -37.23 11.31
C VAL A 717 -9.53 -36.82 12.73
N ASP A 718 -8.56 -37.51 13.31
CA ASP A 718 -8.07 -37.20 14.66
C ASP A 718 -7.02 -36.08 14.59
N VAL A 719 -7.28 -35.00 15.30
CA VAL A 719 -6.38 -33.84 15.40
C VAL A 719 -6.02 -33.50 16.85
N ARG A 720 -6.26 -34.43 17.80
CA ARG A 720 -6.02 -34.20 19.24
C ARG A 720 -4.58 -33.89 19.55
N GLU A 721 -3.63 -34.47 18.84
CA GLU A 721 -2.20 -34.26 19.05
C GLU A 721 -1.66 -32.98 18.43
N LEU A 722 -2.49 -32.27 17.65
CA LEU A 722 -2.08 -31.01 17.06
C LEU A 722 -2.22 -29.88 18.11
N PRO A 723 -1.29 -28.92 18.15
CA PRO A 723 -1.44 -27.71 18.96
C PRO A 723 -2.72 -26.94 18.65
N ALA A 724 -3.22 -26.14 19.59
CA ALA A 724 -4.28 -25.19 19.28
C ALA A 724 -3.81 -24.21 18.20
N GLY A 725 -4.64 -23.97 17.20
CA GLY A 725 -4.27 -23.14 16.05
C GLY A 725 -5.14 -23.37 14.82
N LEU A 726 -4.87 -22.61 13.78
CA LEU A 726 -5.54 -22.71 12.49
C LEU A 726 -4.81 -23.72 11.59
N TYR A 727 -5.62 -24.57 10.91
CA TYR A 727 -5.12 -25.61 10.02
C TYR A 727 -5.85 -25.58 8.70
N MET A 728 -5.15 -25.98 7.62
CA MET A 728 -5.73 -26.17 6.30
C MET A 728 -5.93 -27.67 6.04
N LEU A 729 -7.12 -28.04 5.64
CA LEU A 729 -7.45 -29.37 5.16
C LEU A 729 -7.55 -29.36 3.65
N LYS A 730 -6.81 -30.25 2.99
CA LYS A 730 -6.88 -30.49 1.55
C LYS A 730 -7.50 -31.85 1.31
N LEU A 731 -8.66 -31.89 0.63
CA LEU A 731 -9.30 -33.11 0.21
C LEU A 731 -9.10 -33.33 -1.28
N GLN A 732 -8.49 -34.42 -1.65
CA GLN A 732 -8.37 -34.89 -3.02
C GLN A 732 -9.39 -35.99 -3.26
N ILE A 733 -10.45 -35.68 -4.01
CA ILE A 733 -11.56 -36.59 -4.31
C ILE A 733 -11.35 -37.14 -5.72
N LYS A 734 -11.17 -38.47 -5.83
CA LYS A 734 -10.87 -39.15 -7.09
C LYS A 734 -12.06 -40.02 -7.53
N ASN A 735 -12.46 -39.89 -8.78
CA ASN A 735 -13.35 -40.82 -9.47
C ASN A 735 -12.63 -41.40 -10.70
N LYS A 736 -13.32 -42.29 -11.47
CA LYS A 736 -12.73 -42.99 -12.63
C LYS A 736 -12.15 -42.08 -13.71
N ALA A 737 -12.62 -40.86 -13.81
CA ALA A 737 -12.28 -39.97 -14.91
C ALA A 737 -11.54 -38.71 -14.47
N THR A 738 -11.71 -38.29 -13.20
CA THR A 738 -11.18 -36.97 -12.72
C THR A 738 -10.70 -37.06 -11.27
N GLN A 739 -9.77 -36.21 -10.94
CA GLN A 739 -9.40 -35.89 -9.56
C GLN A 739 -9.75 -34.44 -9.30
N ARG A 740 -10.42 -34.17 -8.18
CA ARG A 740 -10.83 -32.83 -7.76
C ARG A 740 -10.32 -32.54 -6.37
N GLU A 741 -10.10 -31.28 -6.06
CA GLU A 741 -9.56 -30.84 -4.77
C GLU A 741 -10.52 -29.86 -4.10
N VAL A 742 -10.66 -29.98 -2.77
CA VAL A 742 -11.42 -29.07 -1.90
C VAL A 742 -10.53 -28.68 -0.75
N TYR A 743 -10.54 -27.42 -0.38
CA TYR A 743 -9.77 -26.86 0.74
C TYR A 743 -10.72 -26.30 1.80
N LYS A 744 -10.48 -26.65 3.06
CA LYS A 744 -11.25 -26.16 4.20
C LYS A 744 -10.32 -25.68 5.31
N LYS A 745 -10.68 -24.59 5.98
CA LYS A 745 -9.99 -24.13 7.17
C LYS A 745 -10.63 -24.72 8.41
N VAL A 746 -9.82 -25.11 9.37
CA VAL A 746 -10.28 -25.68 10.65
C VAL A 746 -9.50 -25.03 11.79
N LEU A 747 -10.23 -24.56 12.79
CA LEU A 747 -9.69 -24.05 14.04
C LEU A 747 -9.65 -25.17 15.08
N LYS A 748 -8.46 -25.53 15.56
CA LYS A 748 -8.26 -26.43 16.70
C LYS A 748 -8.19 -25.59 17.96
N THR A 749 -9.09 -25.83 18.89
CA THR A 749 -9.06 -25.26 20.24
C THR A 749 -8.39 -26.23 21.23
N GLU A 750 -8.12 -25.78 22.41
CA GLU A 750 -7.54 -26.60 23.49
C GLU A 750 -8.40 -27.81 23.85
#